data_d9b30d05562428da540f6138bead85c5
#
_entry.id   d9b30d05562428da540f6138bead85c5
#
_cell.length_a   1.000
_cell.length_b   1.000
_cell.length_c   1.000
_cell.angle_alpha   90.00
_cell.angle_beta   90.00
_cell.angle_gamma   90.00
#
_symmetry.space_group_name_H-M   'P 1'
#
loop_
_entity.id
_entity.type
_entity.pdbx_description
1 polymer ?
#
loop_
_entity_poly.entity_id
_entity_poly.type
_entity_poly.pdbx_seq_one_letter_code
_entity_poly.pdbx_strand_id
1 'polypeptide(L)'
;MSIFENYTARYERTREEEYSMSEFLQMCKRDPLTYASAPERMLAAIGEPTLVDTRLDSRMSRIFANKVIKIYPAFREFYGMEEVIEQVVSYFRHAAQGLEERKQILYLLGPVGGGKSSIAEKLKSLMELVPFYAIKGSPVNESPLGLFSEDEDGKILEEDYGIPRRYLRAVPSPWAVKRLHEFGGDINKFRVVRRYPSILKQVAISKTEPGDENNQDISSLVGKVDIRKLEDFSQDDPDAYSYSGGLCLANQGLMEFVEMFKAPIKVLHPLLTATQEGNYKGTEGFGAIPFDGIVLAHSNESEWKTFRNNRNNEAFLDRIYIVKVPYCLRVSDEVKIYDKLLRNSSLDKAPCAPGTLRMMSQFAVLSRLKDPDNSSIYSKMLVYDGDNLKDTDPKAKSLHEYVDYAGVDEGMNGLSTRFAFKILSKVFNFDNTEVAANPVHLLYVLEQQIEREQFPPETEQRYLSYIKEHLAQRYVDFIGKEIQTAYLESYSEYGQNIFDRYVTFADFWIQDQEFRDPDTGESFDRESLNAELEKIEKPAGISNPKDFRNEIVNFSLRARATNAGKNPAWTSYEKFRSVIEKKMFSNTEELLPVISFNAKANTEDANKHADFVARMVEKGYTPKQVRLLCEWYLRVRKSS
;
A
#
# COMPACT_ATOMS: atom_id res chain seq x y z
N MET A 1 -24.07 -21.05 -9.97
CA MET A 1 -23.29 -22.21 -9.47
C MET A 1 -23.34 -22.22 -7.96
N SER A 2 -23.62 -23.41 -7.37
CA SER A 2 -23.55 -23.55 -5.92
C SER A 2 -22.10 -23.49 -5.42
N ILE A 3 -21.89 -23.22 -4.14
CA ILE A 3 -20.55 -23.23 -3.54
C ILE A 3 -19.84 -24.59 -3.74
N PHE A 4 -20.61 -25.68 -3.74
CA PHE A 4 -20.10 -27.02 -3.94
C PHE A 4 -19.66 -27.27 -5.39
N GLU A 5 -20.42 -26.79 -6.38
CA GLU A 5 -20.03 -26.84 -7.81
C GLU A 5 -18.75 -26.05 -8.07
N ASN A 6 -18.62 -24.86 -7.47
CA ASN A 6 -17.40 -24.06 -7.57
C ASN A 6 -16.18 -24.75 -6.94
N TYR A 7 -16.39 -25.46 -5.83
CA TYR A 7 -15.33 -26.24 -5.18
C TYR A 7 -14.89 -27.40 -6.06
N THR A 8 -15.85 -28.18 -6.60
CA THR A 8 -15.57 -29.31 -7.49
C THR A 8 -14.85 -28.85 -8.76
N ALA A 9 -15.28 -27.76 -9.37
CA ALA A 9 -14.63 -27.19 -10.55
C ALA A 9 -13.17 -26.77 -10.28
N ARG A 10 -12.90 -26.19 -9.10
CA ARG A 10 -11.50 -25.87 -8.69
C ARG A 10 -10.66 -27.10 -8.48
N TYR A 11 -11.21 -28.13 -7.85
CA TYR A 11 -10.52 -29.41 -7.64
C TYR A 11 -10.18 -30.09 -8.97
N GLU A 12 -11.15 -30.20 -9.88
CA GLU A 12 -10.95 -30.81 -11.19
C GLU A 12 -9.90 -30.04 -12.03
N ARG A 13 -9.89 -28.70 -11.96
CA ARG A 13 -8.91 -27.87 -12.67
C ARG A 13 -7.47 -28.14 -12.23
N THR A 14 -7.26 -28.44 -10.95
CA THR A 14 -5.93 -28.69 -10.37
C THR A 14 -5.60 -30.17 -10.23
N ARG A 15 -6.43 -31.04 -10.78
CA ARG A 15 -6.20 -32.49 -10.77
C ARG A 15 -4.93 -32.83 -11.54
N GLU A 16 -4.18 -33.78 -11.01
CA GLU A 16 -3.01 -34.31 -11.69
C GLU A 16 -3.43 -35.11 -12.93
N GLU A 17 -2.79 -34.85 -14.05
CA GLU A 17 -2.98 -35.55 -15.31
C GLU A 17 -1.68 -36.21 -15.72
N GLU A 18 -1.79 -37.44 -16.23
CA GLU A 18 -0.63 -38.24 -16.61
C GLU A 18 -0.49 -38.34 -18.14
N TYR A 19 0.75 -38.26 -18.58
CA TYR A 19 1.13 -38.33 -19.98
C TYR A 19 2.28 -39.33 -20.17
N SER A 20 2.38 -39.91 -21.35
CA SER A 20 3.59 -40.59 -21.80
C SER A 20 4.70 -39.56 -22.11
N MET A 21 5.94 -40.00 -22.19
CA MET A 21 7.06 -39.13 -22.59
C MET A 21 6.85 -38.54 -23.99
N SER A 22 6.34 -39.35 -24.93
CA SER A 22 6.02 -38.87 -26.28
C SER A 22 4.94 -37.81 -26.31
N GLU A 23 3.83 -37.97 -25.55
CA GLU A 23 2.78 -36.97 -25.44
C GLU A 23 3.34 -35.66 -24.83
N PHE A 24 4.16 -35.76 -23.80
CA PHE A 24 4.82 -34.61 -23.19
C PHE A 24 5.67 -33.83 -24.21
N LEU A 25 6.52 -34.49 -24.98
CA LEU A 25 7.34 -33.83 -26.02
C LEU A 25 6.47 -33.18 -27.10
N GLN A 26 5.34 -33.79 -27.49
CA GLN A 26 4.40 -33.17 -28.43
C GLN A 26 3.71 -31.95 -27.82
N MET A 27 3.45 -31.95 -26.53
CA MET A 27 2.91 -30.77 -25.82
C MET A 27 3.95 -29.65 -25.77
N CYS A 28 5.23 -29.96 -25.52
CA CYS A 28 6.32 -28.98 -25.56
C CYS A 28 6.40 -28.26 -26.92
N LYS A 29 6.19 -28.96 -28.00
CA LYS A 29 6.17 -28.38 -29.35
C LYS A 29 5.04 -27.37 -29.54
N ARG A 30 3.91 -27.57 -28.87
CA ARG A 30 2.69 -26.72 -29.02
C ARG A 30 2.70 -25.52 -28.07
N ASP A 31 3.20 -25.71 -26.86
CA ASP A 31 3.16 -24.72 -25.79
C ASP A 31 4.49 -24.67 -25.03
N PRO A 32 5.26 -23.59 -25.19
CA PRO A 32 6.51 -23.39 -24.46
C PRO A 32 6.35 -23.37 -22.92
N LEU A 33 5.16 -23.06 -22.39
CA LEU A 33 4.92 -23.13 -20.96
C LEU A 33 5.01 -24.55 -20.39
N THR A 34 4.92 -25.58 -21.24
CA THR A 34 5.07 -26.99 -20.85
C THR A 34 6.46 -27.29 -20.28
N TYR A 35 7.50 -26.65 -20.80
CA TYR A 35 8.88 -26.82 -20.34
C TYR A 35 9.45 -25.56 -19.68
N ALA A 36 8.63 -24.54 -19.43
CA ALA A 36 9.06 -23.28 -18.87
C ALA A 36 9.66 -23.45 -17.47
N SER A 37 10.76 -22.75 -17.21
CA SER A 37 11.41 -22.65 -15.90
C SER A 37 10.50 -21.94 -14.88
N ALA A 38 10.84 -22.04 -13.60
CA ALA A 38 10.08 -21.37 -12.54
C ALA A 38 9.98 -19.84 -12.73
N PRO A 39 11.06 -19.10 -13.11
CA PRO A 39 10.94 -17.66 -13.41
C PRO A 39 10.00 -17.34 -14.59
N GLU A 40 10.02 -18.15 -15.65
CA GLU A 40 9.15 -17.97 -16.82
C GLU A 40 7.67 -18.16 -16.45
N ARG A 41 7.37 -19.19 -15.67
CA ARG A 41 6.01 -19.42 -15.14
C ARG A 41 5.57 -18.33 -14.18
N MET A 42 6.49 -17.79 -13.36
CA MET A 42 6.23 -16.63 -12.52
C MET A 42 5.84 -15.39 -13.35
N LEU A 43 6.58 -15.09 -14.42
CA LEU A 43 6.24 -13.98 -15.31
C LEU A 43 4.89 -14.18 -15.99
N ALA A 44 4.59 -15.40 -16.45
CA ALA A 44 3.29 -15.71 -17.04
C ALA A 44 2.14 -15.48 -16.03
N ALA A 45 2.36 -15.81 -14.74
CA ALA A 45 1.39 -15.58 -13.68
C ALA A 45 1.25 -14.09 -13.29
N ILE A 46 2.34 -13.32 -13.33
CA ILE A 46 2.31 -11.87 -13.08
C ILE A 46 1.55 -11.16 -14.21
N GLY A 47 1.75 -11.59 -15.46
CA GLY A 47 1.15 -10.99 -16.64
C GLY A 47 1.80 -9.68 -17.07
N GLU A 48 1.27 -9.13 -18.17
CA GLU A 48 1.80 -7.90 -18.76
C GLU A 48 1.42 -6.66 -17.95
N PRO A 49 2.34 -5.66 -17.84
CA PRO A 49 2.07 -4.43 -17.14
C PRO A 49 1.17 -3.49 -17.96
N THR A 50 0.39 -2.70 -17.26
CA THR A 50 -0.24 -1.50 -17.84
C THR A 50 0.78 -0.36 -17.81
N LEU A 51 1.05 0.25 -18.94
CA LEU A 51 1.92 1.42 -19.04
C LEU A 51 1.12 2.68 -18.71
N VAL A 52 1.58 3.43 -17.72
CA VAL A 52 0.96 4.68 -17.28
C VAL A 52 1.92 5.83 -17.58
N ASP A 53 1.51 6.72 -18.48
CA ASP A 53 2.23 7.96 -18.74
C ASP A 53 1.92 8.98 -17.64
N THR A 54 2.85 9.20 -16.74
CA THR A 54 2.65 10.08 -15.59
C THR A 54 2.53 11.55 -15.95
N ARG A 55 2.89 11.97 -17.19
CA ARG A 55 2.73 13.35 -17.66
C ARG A 55 1.27 13.78 -17.77
N LEU A 56 0.35 12.82 -17.89
CA LEU A 56 -1.10 13.08 -18.02
C LEU A 56 -1.76 13.42 -16.66
N ASP A 57 -1.09 13.15 -15.55
CA ASP A 57 -1.56 13.46 -14.20
C ASP A 57 -0.54 14.34 -13.48
N SER A 58 -0.94 15.55 -13.10
CA SER A 58 -0.05 16.54 -12.51
C SER A 58 0.60 16.09 -11.19
N ARG A 59 -0.06 15.24 -10.42
CA ARG A 59 0.48 14.67 -9.19
C ARG A 59 1.46 13.54 -9.49
N MET A 60 1.07 12.58 -10.32
CA MET A 60 1.92 11.47 -10.75
C MET A 60 3.19 11.97 -11.46
N SER A 61 3.07 13.01 -12.26
CA SER A 61 4.16 13.69 -12.94
C SER A 61 5.24 14.18 -11.95
N ARG A 62 4.84 14.73 -10.81
CA ARG A 62 5.77 15.18 -9.76
C ARG A 62 6.41 14.01 -9.01
N ILE A 63 5.64 12.97 -8.72
CA ILE A 63 6.14 11.77 -8.01
C ILE A 63 7.14 10.98 -8.87
N PHE A 64 6.83 10.76 -10.14
CA PHE A 64 7.62 9.90 -11.02
C PHE A 64 8.45 10.65 -12.06
N ALA A 65 8.66 11.95 -11.87
CA ALA A 65 9.50 12.79 -12.76
C ALA A 65 9.18 12.65 -14.25
N ASN A 66 7.90 12.68 -14.61
CA ASN A 66 7.39 12.56 -15.99
C ASN A 66 7.74 11.24 -16.71
N LYS A 67 8.07 10.18 -15.98
CA LYS A 67 8.39 8.87 -16.57
C LYS A 67 7.13 8.08 -16.89
N VAL A 68 7.24 7.16 -17.84
CA VAL A 68 6.23 6.10 -18.03
C VAL A 68 6.53 5.00 -17.02
N ILE A 69 5.58 4.68 -16.17
CA ILE A 69 5.70 3.62 -15.16
C ILE A 69 4.91 2.38 -15.57
N LYS A 70 5.36 1.23 -15.08
CA LYS A 70 4.70 -0.05 -15.28
C LYS A 70 3.91 -0.43 -14.04
N ILE A 71 2.61 -0.64 -14.20
CA ILE A 71 1.74 -1.11 -13.14
C ILE A 71 1.28 -2.53 -13.47
N TYR A 72 1.62 -3.47 -12.60
CA TYR A 72 1.26 -4.88 -12.76
C TYR A 72 -0.07 -5.17 -12.07
N PRO A 73 -1.10 -5.62 -12.80
CA PRO A 73 -2.42 -5.93 -12.23
C PRO A 73 -2.37 -6.93 -11.08
N ALA A 74 -1.42 -7.87 -11.11
CA ALA A 74 -1.21 -8.85 -10.06
C ALA A 74 -0.85 -8.22 -8.70
N PHE A 75 -0.30 -7.01 -8.68
CA PHE A 75 0.17 -6.30 -7.48
C PHE A 75 -0.64 -5.03 -7.18
N ARG A 76 -1.87 -4.89 -7.67
CA ARG A 76 -2.74 -3.72 -7.43
C ARG A 76 -2.88 -3.30 -5.97
N GLU A 77 -2.74 -4.25 -5.08
CA GLU A 77 -2.95 -4.05 -3.64
C GLU A 77 -1.69 -3.59 -2.90
N PHE A 78 -0.58 -3.41 -3.61
CA PHE A 78 0.69 -2.96 -3.06
C PHE A 78 0.87 -1.47 -3.33
N TYR A 79 0.25 -0.66 -2.50
CA TYR A 79 0.28 0.80 -2.62
C TYR A 79 1.65 1.36 -2.26
N GLY A 80 2.13 2.30 -3.06
CA GLY A 80 3.41 2.96 -2.81
C GLY A 80 4.66 2.13 -3.11
N MET A 81 4.51 0.99 -3.78
CA MET A 81 5.59 0.02 -4.04
C MET A 81 5.89 -0.19 -5.53
N GLU A 82 5.53 0.74 -6.41
CA GLU A 82 5.67 0.57 -7.86
C GLU A 82 7.11 0.26 -8.28
N GLU A 83 8.09 0.97 -7.72
CA GLU A 83 9.49 0.76 -8.01
C GLU A 83 10.02 -0.58 -7.46
N VAL A 84 9.59 -0.95 -6.26
CA VAL A 84 9.93 -2.24 -5.65
C VAL A 84 9.41 -3.39 -6.50
N ILE A 85 8.16 -3.32 -6.92
CA ILE A 85 7.53 -4.34 -7.77
C ILE A 85 8.22 -4.41 -9.14
N GLU A 86 8.56 -3.27 -9.77
CA GLU A 86 9.31 -3.28 -11.03
C GLU A 86 10.68 -3.94 -10.87
N GLN A 87 11.39 -3.72 -9.76
CA GLN A 87 12.68 -4.40 -9.50
C GLN A 87 12.49 -5.91 -9.34
N VAL A 88 11.46 -6.34 -8.60
CA VAL A 88 11.15 -7.77 -8.43
C VAL A 88 10.78 -8.42 -9.76
N VAL A 89 9.95 -7.78 -10.57
CA VAL A 89 9.56 -8.30 -11.89
C VAL A 89 10.75 -8.28 -12.87
N SER A 90 11.61 -7.26 -12.79
CA SER A 90 12.84 -7.19 -13.58
C SER A 90 13.78 -8.36 -13.29
N TYR A 91 13.93 -8.72 -12.00
CA TYR A 91 14.67 -9.94 -11.63
C TYR A 91 14.10 -11.18 -12.34
N PHE A 92 12.79 -11.41 -12.29
CA PHE A 92 12.18 -12.56 -12.96
C PHE A 92 12.35 -12.52 -14.48
N ARG A 93 12.30 -11.33 -15.09
CA ARG A 93 12.51 -11.15 -16.53
C ARG A 93 13.91 -11.54 -16.94
N HIS A 94 14.93 -11.10 -16.22
CA HIS A 94 16.32 -11.45 -16.50
C HIS A 94 16.58 -12.94 -16.20
N ALA A 95 16.04 -13.45 -15.10
CA ALA A 95 16.15 -14.88 -14.77
C ALA A 95 15.49 -15.78 -15.82
N ALA A 96 14.33 -15.39 -16.36
CA ALA A 96 13.65 -16.10 -17.46
C ALA A 96 14.45 -16.09 -18.77
N GLN A 97 15.21 -15.03 -19.03
CA GLN A 97 16.12 -14.94 -20.17
C GLN A 97 17.40 -15.77 -19.99
N GLY A 98 17.61 -16.37 -18.80
CA GLY A 98 18.79 -17.17 -18.49
C GLY A 98 20.03 -16.34 -18.16
N LEU A 99 19.85 -15.07 -17.75
CA LEU A 99 20.93 -14.19 -17.33
C LEU A 99 21.39 -14.51 -15.90
N GLU A 100 22.32 -13.72 -15.36
CA GLU A 100 22.93 -13.97 -14.05
C GLU A 100 21.93 -14.01 -12.90
N GLU A 101 20.82 -13.28 -13.00
CA GLU A 101 19.75 -13.28 -11.99
C GLU A 101 19.14 -14.67 -11.76
N ARG A 102 19.17 -15.55 -12.77
CA ARG A 102 18.74 -16.96 -12.60
C ARG A 102 19.56 -17.70 -11.55
N LYS A 103 20.83 -17.32 -11.38
CA LYS A 103 21.78 -17.93 -10.44
C LYS A 103 21.82 -17.23 -9.09
N GLN A 104 21.06 -16.16 -8.92
CA GLN A 104 21.05 -15.34 -7.72
C GLN A 104 19.83 -15.61 -6.85
N ILE A 105 19.99 -15.40 -5.55
CA ILE A 105 18.90 -15.41 -4.57
C ILE A 105 18.21 -14.04 -4.62
N LEU A 106 16.90 -14.01 -4.87
CA LEU A 106 16.11 -12.80 -4.73
C LEU A 106 15.98 -12.45 -3.26
N TYR A 107 16.52 -11.31 -2.86
CA TYR A 107 16.61 -10.93 -1.46
C TYR A 107 15.87 -9.63 -1.18
N LEU A 108 14.79 -9.71 -0.36
CA LEU A 108 14.02 -8.55 0.05
C LEU A 108 14.56 -7.98 1.36
N LEU A 109 15.17 -6.81 1.29
CA LEU A 109 15.75 -6.11 2.42
C LEU A 109 14.86 -4.94 2.85
N GLY A 110 14.46 -4.87 4.11
CA GLY A 110 13.67 -3.75 4.59
C GLY A 110 13.26 -3.89 6.05
N PRO A 111 12.64 -2.84 6.60
CA PRO A 111 12.25 -2.81 8.01
C PRO A 111 11.15 -3.82 8.34
N VAL A 112 10.99 -4.09 9.62
CA VAL A 112 9.93 -4.99 10.12
C VAL A 112 8.55 -4.39 9.82
N GLY A 113 7.67 -5.17 9.18
CA GLY A 113 6.34 -4.67 8.77
C GLY A 113 6.35 -3.79 7.52
N GLY A 114 7.45 -3.75 6.75
CA GLY A 114 7.57 -3.01 5.48
C GLY A 114 6.93 -3.70 4.26
N GLY A 115 6.24 -4.85 4.44
CA GLY A 115 5.55 -5.51 3.33
C GLY A 115 6.30 -6.67 2.66
N LYS A 116 7.55 -6.98 3.07
CA LYS A 116 8.35 -8.08 2.51
C LYS A 116 7.62 -9.43 2.48
N SER A 117 7.07 -9.85 3.63
CA SER A 117 6.31 -11.10 3.73
C SER A 117 5.04 -11.07 2.87
N SER A 118 4.41 -9.90 2.71
CA SER A 118 3.24 -9.77 1.82
C SER A 118 3.61 -9.95 0.36
N ILE A 119 4.77 -9.46 -0.08
CA ILE A 119 5.31 -9.71 -1.42
C ILE A 119 5.60 -11.20 -1.59
N ALA A 120 6.27 -11.84 -0.60
CA ALA A 120 6.56 -13.27 -0.63
C ALA A 120 5.29 -14.13 -0.73
N GLU A 121 4.26 -13.84 0.09
CA GLU A 121 2.97 -14.52 0.02
C GLU A 121 2.28 -14.33 -1.34
N LYS A 122 2.36 -13.12 -1.90
CA LYS A 122 1.81 -12.84 -3.23
C LYS A 122 2.53 -13.65 -4.32
N LEU A 123 3.85 -13.70 -4.30
CA LEU A 123 4.65 -14.48 -5.25
C LEU A 123 4.32 -15.97 -5.16
N LYS A 124 4.21 -16.52 -3.94
CA LYS A 124 3.77 -17.92 -3.74
C LYS A 124 2.39 -18.16 -4.33
N SER A 125 1.43 -17.27 -4.08
CA SER A 125 0.07 -17.40 -4.62
C SER A 125 0.02 -17.30 -6.15
N LEU A 126 0.90 -16.49 -6.76
CA LEU A 126 1.04 -16.40 -8.20
C LEU A 126 1.65 -17.68 -8.79
N MET A 127 2.63 -18.28 -8.09
CA MET A 127 3.23 -19.55 -8.52
C MET A 127 2.19 -20.69 -8.61
N GLU A 128 1.17 -20.68 -7.76
CA GLU A 128 0.08 -21.70 -7.80
C GLU A 128 -0.79 -21.63 -9.06
N LEU A 129 -0.71 -20.55 -9.86
CA LEU A 129 -1.59 -20.35 -11.02
C LEU A 129 -1.16 -21.10 -12.27
N VAL A 130 0.14 -21.38 -12.42
CA VAL A 130 0.71 -21.99 -13.64
C VAL A 130 1.25 -23.38 -13.32
N PRO A 131 0.79 -24.43 -14.00
CA PRO A 131 1.24 -25.78 -13.76
C PRO A 131 2.70 -25.98 -14.22
N PHE A 132 3.29 -27.06 -13.73
CA PHE A 132 4.57 -27.58 -14.17
C PHE A 132 4.46 -29.07 -14.47
N TYR A 133 5.44 -29.61 -15.15
CA TYR A 133 5.51 -31.02 -15.54
C TYR A 133 6.69 -31.70 -14.86
N ALA A 134 6.44 -32.86 -14.27
CA ALA A 134 7.44 -33.61 -13.54
C ALA A 134 7.38 -35.10 -13.89
N ILE A 135 8.46 -35.81 -13.62
CA ILE A 135 8.48 -37.27 -13.68
C ILE A 135 7.56 -37.80 -12.58
N LYS A 136 6.61 -38.66 -12.96
CA LYS A 136 5.68 -39.27 -12.00
C LYS A 136 6.43 -40.10 -10.96
N GLY A 137 6.16 -39.84 -9.68
CA GLY A 137 6.80 -40.52 -8.56
C GLY A 137 8.13 -39.95 -8.14
N SER A 138 8.69 -38.99 -8.89
CA SER A 138 9.91 -38.31 -8.46
C SER A 138 9.69 -37.58 -7.13
N PRO A 139 10.54 -37.83 -6.13
CA PRO A 139 10.43 -37.20 -4.82
C PRO A 139 10.83 -35.73 -4.80
N VAL A 140 11.47 -35.26 -5.88
CA VAL A 140 11.94 -33.88 -6.03
C VAL A 140 11.25 -33.12 -7.16
N ASN A 141 10.15 -33.63 -7.70
CA ASN A 141 9.42 -32.98 -8.79
C ASN A 141 10.30 -32.59 -9.98
N GLU A 142 11.26 -33.41 -10.36
CA GLU A 142 12.22 -33.08 -11.43
C GLU A 142 11.59 -33.03 -12.82
N SER A 143 12.12 -32.16 -13.66
CA SER A 143 11.70 -32.04 -15.05
C SER A 143 12.00 -33.29 -15.85
N PRO A 144 11.07 -33.77 -16.71
CA PRO A 144 11.36 -34.87 -17.63
C PRO A 144 12.54 -34.60 -18.59
N LEU A 145 12.80 -33.31 -18.86
CA LEU A 145 13.89 -32.89 -19.75
C LEU A 145 15.30 -33.20 -19.18
N GLY A 146 15.41 -33.36 -17.85
CA GLY A 146 16.66 -33.78 -17.21
C GLY A 146 17.12 -35.19 -17.56
N LEU A 147 16.27 -36.00 -18.19
CA LEU A 147 16.65 -37.34 -18.69
C LEU A 147 17.38 -37.30 -20.03
N PHE A 148 17.38 -36.18 -20.74
CA PHE A 148 18.00 -36.01 -22.05
C PHE A 148 19.33 -35.31 -21.94
N SER A 149 20.27 -35.68 -22.83
CA SER A 149 21.62 -35.08 -22.92
C SER A 149 21.60 -33.84 -23.81
N GLU A 150 22.18 -32.72 -23.34
CA GLU A 150 22.35 -31.50 -24.15
C GLU A 150 23.17 -31.80 -25.41
N ASP A 151 24.24 -32.63 -25.30
CA ASP A 151 25.16 -32.90 -26.38
C ASP A 151 24.62 -33.90 -27.40
N GLU A 152 23.94 -34.97 -26.94
CA GLU A 152 23.49 -36.07 -27.79
C GLU A 152 22.08 -35.83 -28.35
N ASP A 153 21.14 -35.36 -27.50
CA ASP A 153 19.72 -35.22 -27.85
C ASP A 153 19.35 -33.78 -28.24
N GLY A 154 20.16 -32.79 -27.85
CA GLY A 154 19.83 -31.38 -27.94
C GLY A 154 19.45 -30.92 -29.35
N LYS A 155 20.12 -31.42 -30.38
CA LYS A 155 19.80 -31.06 -31.75
C LYS A 155 18.41 -31.57 -32.19
N ILE A 156 18.09 -32.81 -31.85
CA ILE A 156 16.78 -33.42 -32.20
C ILE A 156 15.65 -32.72 -31.46
N LEU A 157 15.83 -32.44 -30.16
CA LEU A 157 14.84 -31.79 -29.35
C LEU A 157 14.57 -30.34 -29.80
N GLU A 158 15.59 -29.64 -30.26
CA GLU A 158 15.47 -28.29 -30.79
C GLU A 158 14.79 -28.25 -32.16
N GLU A 159 15.21 -29.14 -33.11
CA GLU A 159 14.67 -29.19 -34.47
C GLU A 159 13.25 -29.78 -34.52
N ASP A 160 12.98 -30.89 -33.83
CA ASP A 160 11.71 -31.61 -33.92
C ASP A 160 10.64 -31.12 -32.94
N TYR A 161 11.05 -30.66 -31.74
CA TYR A 161 10.11 -30.29 -30.66
C TYR A 161 10.21 -28.82 -30.26
N GLY A 162 11.13 -28.03 -30.81
CA GLY A 162 11.30 -26.62 -30.50
C GLY A 162 11.80 -26.33 -29.10
N ILE A 163 12.45 -27.29 -28.44
CA ILE A 163 12.98 -27.16 -27.08
C ILE A 163 14.42 -26.67 -27.16
N PRO A 164 14.73 -25.42 -26.74
CA PRO A 164 16.09 -24.90 -26.75
C PRO A 164 17.02 -25.70 -25.84
N ARG A 165 18.26 -25.91 -26.24
CA ARG A 165 19.28 -26.70 -25.51
C ARG A 165 19.47 -26.27 -24.05
N ARG A 166 19.31 -24.98 -23.76
CA ARG A 166 19.43 -24.44 -22.40
C ARG A 166 18.54 -25.12 -21.34
N TYR A 167 17.45 -25.78 -21.74
CA TYR A 167 16.55 -26.51 -20.85
C TYR A 167 16.99 -27.95 -20.57
N LEU A 168 18.00 -28.43 -21.25
CA LEU A 168 18.54 -29.81 -21.12
C LEU A 168 19.74 -29.91 -20.15
N ARG A 169 20.05 -28.81 -19.45
CA ARG A 169 21.21 -28.77 -18.53
C ARG A 169 20.96 -29.35 -17.15
N ALA A 170 19.70 -29.72 -16.86
CA ALA A 170 19.37 -30.33 -15.59
C ALA A 170 19.93 -31.75 -15.50
N VAL A 171 20.48 -32.09 -14.35
CA VAL A 171 20.91 -33.47 -14.08
C VAL A 171 19.75 -34.30 -13.57
N PRO A 172 19.60 -35.59 -13.90
CA PRO A 172 18.60 -36.45 -13.31
C PRO A 172 18.94 -36.71 -11.84
N SER A 173 17.91 -36.81 -11.00
CA SER A 173 18.11 -37.15 -9.59
C SER A 173 18.66 -38.58 -9.41
N PRO A 174 19.32 -38.90 -8.30
CA PRO A 174 19.74 -40.28 -7.98
C PRO A 174 18.56 -41.28 -8.03
N TRP A 175 17.36 -40.82 -7.64
CA TRP A 175 16.16 -41.63 -7.76
C TRP A 175 15.79 -41.96 -9.21
N ALA A 176 15.84 -40.95 -10.11
CA ALA A 176 15.55 -41.13 -11.53
C ALA A 176 16.61 -42.02 -12.22
N VAL A 177 17.89 -41.84 -11.87
CA VAL A 177 18.97 -42.69 -12.37
C VAL A 177 18.74 -44.15 -11.97
N LYS A 178 18.38 -44.43 -10.73
CA LYS A 178 18.03 -45.79 -10.28
C LYS A 178 16.86 -46.36 -11.08
N ARG A 179 15.78 -45.60 -11.29
CA ARG A 179 14.62 -46.04 -12.09
C ARG A 179 14.99 -46.29 -13.55
N LEU A 180 15.82 -45.43 -14.15
CA LEU A 180 16.29 -45.63 -15.52
C LEU A 180 17.07 -46.95 -15.66
N HIS A 181 17.87 -47.27 -14.65
CA HIS A 181 18.58 -48.55 -14.61
C HIS A 181 17.63 -49.74 -14.49
N GLU A 182 16.62 -49.66 -13.62
CA GLU A 182 15.57 -50.70 -13.48
C GLU A 182 14.76 -50.87 -14.77
N PHE A 183 14.58 -49.79 -15.54
CA PHE A 183 13.90 -49.81 -16.84
C PHE A 183 14.77 -50.31 -18.00
N GLY A 184 16.08 -50.61 -17.75
CA GLY A 184 17.01 -51.03 -18.76
C GLY A 184 17.37 -49.94 -19.78
N GLY A 185 17.32 -48.69 -19.36
CA GLY A 185 17.59 -47.53 -20.22
C GLY A 185 16.38 -47.03 -21.04
N ASP A 186 15.22 -47.66 -20.89
CA ASP A 186 14.03 -47.28 -21.67
C ASP A 186 13.30 -46.08 -21.05
N ILE A 187 13.53 -44.89 -21.60
CA ILE A 187 12.90 -43.63 -21.18
C ILE A 187 11.38 -43.64 -21.36
N ASN A 188 10.81 -44.42 -22.28
CA ASN A 188 9.36 -44.50 -22.49
C ASN A 188 8.60 -45.09 -21.31
N LYS A 189 9.29 -45.79 -20.41
CA LYS A 189 8.68 -46.31 -19.18
C LYS A 189 8.42 -45.24 -18.13
N PHE A 190 9.06 -44.07 -18.24
CA PHE A 190 8.71 -42.94 -17.39
C PHE A 190 7.39 -42.33 -17.82
N ARG A 191 6.55 -41.99 -16.83
CA ARG A 191 5.34 -41.20 -17.01
C ARG A 191 5.60 -39.77 -16.57
N VAL A 192 4.99 -38.82 -17.24
CA VAL A 192 5.02 -37.41 -16.90
C VAL A 192 3.71 -37.03 -16.26
N VAL A 193 3.73 -36.22 -15.22
CA VAL A 193 2.56 -35.73 -14.52
C VAL A 193 2.51 -34.21 -14.58
N ARG A 194 1.35 -33.66 -14.95
CA ARG A 194 1.06 -32.22 -14.81
C ARG A 194 0.63 -31.95 -13.39
N ARG A 195 1.32 -31.05 -12.70
CA ARG A 195 1.05 -30.69 -11.32
C ARG A 195 0.93 -29.17 -11.17
N TYR A 196 0.11 -28.73 -10.24
CA TYR A 196 0.07 -27.33 -9.83
C TYR A 196 0.90 -27.16 -8.55
N PRO A 197 1.76 -26.12 -8.49
CA PRO A 197 2.41 -25.74 -7.24
C PRO A 197 1.36 -25.49 -6.16
N SER A 198 1.67 -25.84 -4.92
CA SER A 198 0.74 -25.68 -3.82
C SER A 198 1.45 -25.35 -2.51
N ILE A 199 1.08 -24.24 -1.91
CA ILE A 199 1.54 -23.83 -0.58
C ILE A 199 1.07 -24.86 0.46
N LEU A 200 -0.18 -25.27 0.38
CA LEU A 200 -0.80 -26.18 1.35
C LEU A 200 -0.17 -27.57 1.34
N LYS A 201 0.11 -28.11 0.13
CA LYS A 201 0.68 -29.45 -0.06
C LYS A 201 2.20 -29.46 -0.07
N GLN A 202 2.84 -28.28 -0.02
CA GLN A 202 4.28 -28.10 -0.20
C GLN A 202 4.81 -28.79 -1.48
N VAL A 203 4.12 -28.57 -2.59
CA VAL A 203 4.52 -29.04 -3.92
C VAL A 203 5.07 -27.86 -4.70
N ALA A 204 6.32 -27.93 -5.10
CA ALA A 204 7.05 -26.85 -5.79
C ALA A 204 7.04 -25.50 -5.04
N ILE A 205 6.59 -25.48 -3.81
CA ILE A 205 6.64 -24.33 -2.91
C ILE A 205 7.03 -24.83 -1.52
N SER A 206 8.09 -24.23 -0.95
CA SER A 206 8.51 -24.51 0.41
C SER A 206 8.75 -23.22 1.18
N LYS A 207 8.63 -23.28 2.50
CA LYS A 207 8.98 -22.21 3.43
C LYS A 207 9.95 -22.77 4.46
N THR A 208 11.11 -22.15 4.59
CA THR A 208 12.13 -22.51 5.56
C THR A 208 12.38 -21.33 6.48
N GLU A 209 12.39 -21.61 7.78
CA GLU A 209 12.73 -20.64 8.83
C GLU A 209 13.90 -21.20 9.63
N PRO A 210 14.88 -20.37 10.03
CA PRO A 210 15.90 -20.79 10.96
C PRO A 210 15.24 -21.22 12.28
N GLY A 211 15.55 -22.41 12.76
CA GLY A 211 15.12 -22.85 14.08
C GLY A 211 15.88 -22.12 15.19
N ASP A 212 16.88 -22.79 15.74
CA ASP A 212 17.82 -22.22 16.71
C ASP A 212 19.12 -21.81 15.99
N GLU A 213 19.66 -20.61 16.28
CA GLU A 213 20.89 -20.08 15.66
C GLU A 213 22.08 -21.04 15.81
N ASN A 214 22.08 -21.90 16.81
CA ASN A 214 23.17 -22.81 17.12
C ASN A 214 22.96 -24.27 16.64
N ASN A 215 21.74 -24.65 16.23
CA ASN A 215 21.36 -26.04 15.96
C ASN A 215 20.70 -26.26 14.60
N GLN A 216 20.95 -25.39 13.62
CA GLN A 216 20.43 -25.63 12.28
C GLN A 216 21.18 -26.75 11.59
N ASP A 217 20.41 -27.80 11.27
CA ASP A 217 20.87 -28.92 10.48
C ASP A 217 20.66 -28.63 8.99
N ILE A 218 21.68 -28.86 8.18
CA ILE A 218 21.65 -28.77 6.72
C ILE A 218 20.54 -29.64 6.12
N SER A 219 20.12 -30.69 6.82
CA SER A 219 19.04 -31.59 6.42
C SER A 219 17.68 -30.89 6.23
N SER A 220 17.48 -29.75 6.87
CA SER A 220 16.28 -28.92 6.68
C SER A 220 16.18 -28.35 5.25
N LEU A 221 17.32 -28.21 4.57
CA LEU A 221 17.41 -27.74 3.18
C LEU A 221 17.50 -28.87 2.18
N VAL A 222 18.35 -29.86 2.44
CA VAL A 222 18.69 -30.89 1.46
C VAL A 222 18.03 -32.24 1.70
N GLY A 223 17.42 -32.47 2.87
CA GLY A 223 16.87 -33.76 3.27
C GLY A 223 17.88 -34.62 4.04
N LYS A 224 17.50 -35.81 4.40
CA LYS A 224 18.32 -36.76 5.18
C LYS A 224 17.91 -38.21 4.92
N VAL A 225 18.75 -39.17 5.31
CA VAL A 225 18.37 -40.59 5.32
C VAL A 225 17.21 -40.84 6.28
N ASP A 226 16.18 -41.57 5.84
CA ASP A 226 15.12 -42.06 6.70
C ASP A 226 15.54 -43.36 7.36
N ILE A 227 15.86 -43.28 8.64
CA ILE A 227 16.34 -44.44 9.43
C ILE A 227 15.39 -45.64 9.36
N ARG A 228 14.08 -45.39 9.21
CA ARG A 228 13.07 -46.45 9.11
C ARG A 228 13.16 -47.28 7.82
N LYS A 229 13.67 -46.66 6.77
CA LYS A 229 13.90 -47.31 5.47
C LYS A 229 15.17 -48.12 5.38
N LEU A 230 16.06 -47.99 6.36
CA LEU A 230 17.30 -48.75 6.42
C LEU A 230 17.09 -50.27 6.70
N GLU A 231 15.88 -50.68 7.05
CA GLU A 231 15.49 -52.08 7.13
C GLU A 231 15.43 -52.74 5.72
N ASP A 232 15.04 -51.94 4.69
CA ASP A 232 14.78 -52.44 3.34
C ASP A 232 15.88 -51.99 2.35
N PHE A 233 16.57 -50.90 2.59
CA PHE A 233 17.53 -50.26 1.69
C PHE A 233 18.86 -49.97 2.39
N SER A 234 19.97 -50.00 1.63
CA SER A 234 21.26 -49.53 2.15
C SER A 234 21.28 -48.00 2.32
N GLN A 235 22.16 -47.49 3.17
CA GLN A 235 22.26 -46.06 3.50
C GLN A 235 22.51 -45.17 2.28
N ASP A 236 23.23 -45.69 1.28
CA ASP A 236 23.58 -45.06 0.01
C ASP A 236 22.54 -45.28 -1.09
N ASP A 237 21.41 -45.95 -0.78
CA ASP A 237 20.31 -46.13 -1.72
C ASP A 237 19.42 -44.87 -1.78
N PRO A 238 19.14 -44.33 -2.99
CA PRO A 238 18.25 -43.18 -3.16
C PRO A 238 16.85 -43.37 -2.57
N ASP A 239 16.34 -44.62 -2.46
CA ASP A 239 15.03 -44.91 -1.86
C ASP A 239 15.06 -44.85 -0.33
N ALA A 240 16.23 -44.97 0.31
CA ALA A 240 16.38 -44.76 1.75
C ALA A 240 16.35 -43.29 2.14
N TYR A 241 16.51 -42.37 1.19
CA TYR A 241 16.57 -40.95 1.46
C TYR A 241 15.18 -40.32 1.61
N SER A 242 15.06 -39.40 2.58
CA SER A 242 13.89 -38.54 2.77
C SER A 242 14.14 -37.19 2.10
N TYR A 243 13.49 -36.95 0.97
CA TYR A 243 13.57 -35.71 0.20
C TYR A 243 12.66 -34.60 0.79
N SER A 244 12.70 -34.45 2.10
CA SER A 244 11.85 -33.51 2.86
C SER A 244 12.47 -32.11 3.03
N GLY A 245 13.67 -31.89 2.51
CA GLY A 245 14.34 -30.61 2.58
C GLY A 245 13.68 -29.52 1.74
N GLY A 246 13.84 -28.26 2.16
CA GLY A 246 13.23 -27.11 1.48
C GLY A 246 13.56 -27.02 -0.01
N LEU A 247 14.80 -27.34 -0.42
CA LEU A 247 15.21 -27.38 -1.82
C LEU A 247 14.54 -28.53 -2.59
N CYS A 248 14.39 -29.71 -1.95
CA CYS A 248 13.71 -30.83 -2.57
C CYS A 248 12.26 -30.51 -2.92
N LEU A 249 11.55 -29.90 -1.96
CA LEU A 249 10.13 -29.55 -2.09
C LEU A 249 9.91 -28.40 -3.07
N ALA A 250 10.84 -27.44 -3.14
CA ALA A 250 10.70 -26.24 -3.96
C ALA A 250 11.20 -26.38 -5.40
N ASN A 251 11.74 -27.54 -5.76
CA ASN A 251 12.22 -27.74 -7.13
C ASN A 251 11.12 -27.46 -8.16
N GLN A 252 11.47 -26.82 -9.25
CA GLN A 252 10.56 -26.26 -10.24
C GLN A 252 9.55 -25.23 -9.69
N GLY A 253 9.87 -24.54 -8.59
CA GLY A 253 8.96 -23.56 -8.00
C GLY A 253 9.67 -22.49 -7.21
N LEU A 254 9.20 -22.25 -5.98
CA LEU A 254 9.69 -21.16 -5.13
C LEU A 254 9.97 -21.66 -3.71
N MET A 255 11.19 -21.42 -3.24
CA MET A 255 11.58 -21.58 -1.85
C MET A 255 11.63 -20.21 -1.16
N GLU A 256 10.84 -20.02 -0.12
CA GLU A 256 10.94 -18.86 0.77
C GLU A 256 11.86 -19.18 1.95
N PHE A 257 12.90 -18.39 2.12
CA PHE A 257 13.77 -18.46 3.30
C PHE A 257 13.58 -17.21 4.18
N VAL A 258 12.90 -17.39 5.28
CA VAL A 258 12.62 -16.30 6.24
C VAL A 258 13.83 -16.08 7.12
N GLU A 259 14.23 -14.82 7.32
CA GLU A 259 15.37 -14.45 8.20
C GLU A 259 16.64 -15.25 7.91
N MET A 260 16.96 -15.40 6.64
CA MET A 260 18.02 -16.30 6.14
C MET A 260 19.36 -16.08 6.85
N PHE A 261 19.72 -14.85 7.20
CA PHE A 261 21.02 -14.55 7.81
C PHE A 261 21.15 -14.86 9.29
N LYS A 262 20.09 -15.36 9.92
CA LYS A 262 20.19 -15.99 11.24
C LYS A 262 20.78 -17.39 11.16
N ALA A 263 20.74 -18.02 9.96
CA ALA A 263 21.34 -19.32 9.76
C ALA A 263 22.87 -19.22 9.66
N PRO A 264 23.62 -20.21 10.21
CA PRO A 264 25.07 -20.28 10.00
C PRO A 264 25.43 -20.38 8.52
N ILE A 265 26.48 -19.69 8.09
CA ILE A 265 26.91 -19.67 6.67
C ILE A 265 27.09 -21.07 6.07
N LYS A 266 27.55 -22.04 6.88
CA LYS A 266 27.73 -23.42 6.43
C LYS A 266 26.43 -24.09 5.99
N VAL A 267 25.33 -23.76 6.64
CA VAL A 267 23.98 -24.27 6.29
C VAL A 267 23.48 -23.66 4.98
N LEU A 268 23.94 -22.44 4.66
CA LEU A 268 23.53 -21.73 3.46
C LEU A 268 24.28 -22.16 2.19
N HIS A 269 25.41 -22.89 2.31
CA HIS A 269 26.19 -23.32 1.15
C HIS A 269 25.40 -24.10 0.09
N PRO A 270 24.49 -25.03 0.43
CA PRO A 270 23.67 -25.72 -0.57
C PRO A 270 22.81 -24.80 -1.42
N LEU A 271 22.37 -23.66 -0.88
CA LEU A 271 21.62 -22.67 -1.66
C LEU A 271 22.44 -22.09 -2.79
N LEU A 272 23.73 -21.81 -2.53
CA LEU A 272 24.62 -21.26 -3.53
C LEU A 272 24.86 -22.26 -4.66
N THR A 273 25.12 -23.53 -4.32
CA THR A 273 25.31 -24.57 -5.30
C THR A 273 24.03 -24.82 -6.10
N ALA A 274 22.89 -24.92 -5.42
CA ALA A 274 21.59 -25.13 -6.06
C ALA A 274 21.23 -24.04 -7.06
N THR A 275 21.45 -22.77 -6.72
CA THR A 275 21.12 -21.65 -7.60
C THR A 275 22.14 -21.50 -8.74
N GLN A 276 23.42 -21.72 -8.48
CA GLN A 276 24.48 -21.50 -9.44
C GLN A 276 24.64 -22.66 -10.43
N GLU A 277 24.62 -23.91 -9.93
CA GLU A 277 24.88 -25.11 -10.73
C GLU A 277 23.59 -25.82 -11.16
N GLY A 278 22.42 -25.42 -10.65
CA GLY A 278 21.15 -26.10 -10.90
C GLY A 278 21.02 -27.46 -10.22
N ASN A 279 21.91 -27.75 -9.26
CA ASN A 279 21.89 -28.97 -8.47
C ASN A 279 22.59 -28.77 -7.13
N TYR A 280 22.41 -29.70 -6.22
CA TYR A 280 23.08 -29.71 -4.92
C TYR A 280 23.28 -31.15 -4.44
N LYS A 281 24.15 -31.32 -3.45
CA LYS A 281 24.38 -32.62 -2.83
C LYS A 281 23.53 -32.80 -1.58
N GLY A 282 22.99 -34.01 -1.42
CA GLY A 282 22.35 -34.41 -0.17
C GLY A 282 23.38 -34.61 0.96
N THR A 283 22.88 -35.09 2.09
CA THR A 283 23.73 -35.44 3.26
C THR A 283 24.59 -36.70 2.98
N GLU A 284 24.18 -37.52 2.00
CA GLU A 284 24.85 -38.75 1.62
C GLU A 284 25.48 -38.63 0.22
N GLY A 285 26.45 -39.51 -0.08
CA GLY A 285 27.27 -39.42 -1.27
C GLY A 285 26.71 -40.05 -2.57
N PHE A 286 25.40 -40.20 -2.72
CA PHE A 286 24.81 -40.94 -3.86
C PHE A 286 24.57 -40.08 -5.13
N GLY A 287 24.99 -38.84 -5.16
CA GLY A 287 24.93 -38.01 -6.37
C GLY A 287 24.29 -36.63 -6.16
N ALA A 288 24.16 -35.87 -7.25
CA ALA A 288 23.58 -34.54 -7.24
C ALA A 288 22.05 -34.61 -7.38
N ILE A 289 21.38 -33.75 -6.66
CA ILE A 289 19.91 -33.57 -6.72
C ILE A 289 19.63 -32.32 -7.53
N PRO A 290 18.75 -32.37 -8.57
CA PRO A 290 18.47 -31.22 -9.42
C PRO A 290 17.67 -30.16 -8.68
N PHE A 291 17.91 -28.89 -9.05
CA PHE A 291 17.15 -27.73 -8.58
C PHE A 291 16.98 -26.70 -9.69
N ASP A 292 15.75 -26.45 -10.11
CA ASP A 292 15.36 -25.39 -11.05
C ASP A 292 14.24 -24.54 -10.43
N GLY A 293 14.52 -23.95 -9.28
CA GLY A 293 13.57 -23.15 -8.54
C GLY A 293 14.07 -21.72 -8.29
N ILE A 294 13.19 -20.90 -7.78
CA ILE A 294 13.47 -19.54 -7.30
C ILE A 294 13.76 -19.64 -5.81
N VAL A 295 14.86 -19.07 -5.36
CA VAL A 295 15.12 -18.85 -3.93
C VAL A 295 14.80 -17.39 -3.61
N LEU A 296 13.78 -17.18 -2.78
CA LEU A 296 13.37 -15.90 -2.25
C LEU A 296 13.72 -15.84 -0.78
N ALA A 297 14.52 -14.87 -0.39
CA ALA A 297 14.87 -14.67 1.01
C ALA A 297 14.53 -13.26 1.48
N HIS A 298 14.36 -13.08 2.76
CA HIS A 298 14.17 -11.76 3.33
C HIS A 298 14.68 -11.68 4.77
N SER A 299 15.14 -10.49 5.16
CA SER A 299 15.49 -10.18 6.55
C SER A 299 15.31 -8.70 6.84
N ASN A 300 15.63 -8.32 8.07
CA ASN A 300 15.72 -6.93 8.48
C ASN A 300 17.12 -6.35 8.18
N GLU A 301 17.23 -5.03 8.34
CA GLU A 301 18.47 -4.31 8.02
C GLU A 301 19.61 -4.63 8.99
N SER A 302 19.33 -4.93 10.27
CA SER A 302 20.37 -5.23 11.26
C SER A 302 21.07 -6.56 10.96
N GLU A 303 20.31 -7.59 10.61
CA GLU A 303 20.85 -8.90 10.20
C GLU A 303 21.70 -8.77 8.93
N TRP A 304 21.18 -7.99 7.94
CA TRP A 304 21.92 -7.70 6.72
C TRP A 304 23.26 -7.00 6.98
N LYS A 305 23.28 -5.95 7.82
CA LYS A 305 24.52 -5.23 8.16
C LYS A 305 25.53 -6.14 8.87
N THR A 306 25.06 -6.97 9.81
CA THR A 306 25.92 -7.95 10.48
C THR A 306 26.52 -8.94 9.50
N PHE A 307 25.71 -9.49 8.60
CA PHE A 307 26.16 -10.44 7.58
C PHE A 307 27.14 -9.82 6.59
N ARG A 308 26.85 -8.62 6.08
CA ARG A 308 27.66 -7.88 5.11
C ARG A 308 29.05 -7.50 5.66
N ASN A 309 29.14 -7.16 6.94
CA ASN A 309 30.39 -6.73 7.55
C ASN A 309 31.38 -7.89 7.81
N ASN A 310 30.93 -9.13 7.66
CA ASN A 310 31.79 -10.30 7.79
C ASN A 310 32.45 -10.63 6.45
N ARG A 311 33.77 -10.47 6.36
CA ARG A 311 34.56 -10.71 5.16
C ARG A 311 34.43 -12.13 4.60
N ASN A 312 34.14 -13.12 5.45
CA ASN A 312 33.97 -14.51 5.01
C ASN A 312 32.71 -14.71 4.16
N ASN A 313 31.81 -13.73 4.11
CA ASN A 313 30.54 -13.81 3.39
C ASN A 313 30.59 -13.17 1.99
N GLU A 314 31.73 -12.63 1.56
CA GLU A 314 31.89 -11.92 0.28
C GLU A 314 31.41 -12.75 -0.92
N ALA A 315 31.81 -14.02 -0.97
CA ALA A 315 31.37 -14.94 -2.02
C ALA A 315 29.88 -15.22 -2.05
N PHE A 316 29.19 -15.05 -0.91
CA PHE A 316 27.74 -15.18 -0.82
C PHE A 316 27.04 -13.89 -1.26
N LEU A 317 27.61 -12.74 -0.92
CA LEU A 317 27.05 -11.43 -1.26
C LEU A 317 26.93 -11.21 -2.78
N ASP A 318 27.89 -11.71 -3.55
CA ASP A 318 27.89 -11.65 -5.02
C ASP A 318 26.73 -12.44 -5.67
N ARG A 319 26.15 -13.38 -4.93
CA ARG A 319 25.07 -14.26 -5.39
C ARG A 319 23.68 -13.85 -4.93
N ILE A 320 23.55 -12.60 -4.46
CA ILE A 320 22.30 -12.07 -3.94
C ILE A 320 21.84 -10.91 -4.80
N TYR A 321 20.62 -10.97 -5.31
CA TYR A 321 19.95 -9.84 -5.94
C TYR A 321 19.10 -9.10 -4.90
N ILE A 322 19.56 -7.92 -4.48
CA ILE A 322 18.93 -7.16 -3.39
C ILE A 322 17.86 -6.24 -3.94
N VAL A 323 16.65 -6.36 -3.39
CA VAL A 323 15.57 -5.41 -3.57
C VAL A 323 15.26 -4.77 -2.22
N LYS A 324 15.47 -3.45 -2.12
CA LYS A 324 15.09 -2.69 -0.92
C LYS A 324 13.58 -2.47 -0.90
N VAL A 325 12.95 -2.81 0.22
CA VAL A 325 11.51 -2.66 0.47
C VAL A 325 11.31 -1.69 1.63
N PRO A 326 11.38 -0.38 1.41
CA PRO A 326 11.18 0.63 2.44
C PRO A 326 9.72 0.69 2.88
N TYR A 327 9.45 1.39 3.98
CA TYR A 327 8.09 1.82 4.30
C TYR A 327 7.54 2.76 3.23
N CYS A 328 6.22 2.78 3.08
CA CYS A 328 5.55 3.77 2.24
C CYS A 328 5.85 5.19 2.75
N LEU A 329 6.25 6.09 1.84
CA LEU A 329 6.58 7.49 2.12
C LEU A 329 5.52 8.46 1.58
N ARG A 330 4.44 7.96 0.99
CA ARG A 330 3.32 8.74 0.46
C ARG A 330 2.11 8.60 1.35
N VAL A 331 1.63 9.73 1.87
CA VAL A 331 0.48 9.78 2.80
C VAL A 331 -0.76 9.17 2.16
N SER A 332 -1.07 9.52 0.92
CA SER A 332 -2.25 9.04 0.22
C SER A 332 -2.24 7.52 -0.04
N ASP A 333 -1.06 6.92 -0.21
CA ASP A 333 -0.92 5.47 -0.37
C ASP A 333 -0.95 4.74 0.98
N GLU A 334 -0.37 5.34 2.03
CA GLU A 334 -0.45 4.80 3.38
C GLU A 334 -1.92 4.78 3.89
N VAL A 335 -2.74 5.79 3.54
CA VAL A 335 -4.19 5.79 3.81
C VAL A 335 -4.86 4.56 3.18
N LYS A 336 -4.54 4.22 1.93
CA LYS A 336 -5.09 3.05 1.25
C LYS A 336 -4.67 1.73 1.93
N ILE A 337 -3.44 1.68 2.46
CA ILE A 337 -2.96 0.52 3.24
C ILE A 337 -3.81 0.35 4.50
N TYR A 338 -4.07 1.42 5.25
CA TYR A 338 -4.89 1.33 6.46
C TYR A 338 -6.36 1.02 6.14
N ASP A 339 -6.92 1.62 5.10
CA ASP A 339 -8.27 1.32 4.62
C ASP A 339 -8.42 -0.17 4.25
N LYS A 340 -7.45 -0.73 3.52
CA LYS A 340 -7.40 -2.17 3.22
C LYS A 340 -7.36 -3.03 4.48
N LEU A 341 -6.55 -2.66 5.48
CA LEU A 341 -6.45 -3.40 6.73
C LEU A 341 -7.75 -3.35 7.54
N LEU A 342 -8.42 -2.19 7.56
CA LEU A 342 -9.73 -2.03 8.21
C LEU A 342 -10.80 -2.86 7.53
N ARG A 343 -10.88 -2.84 6.19
CA ARG A 343 -11.84 -3.66 5.42
C ARG A 343 -11.70 -5.15 5.67
N ASN A 344 -10.50 -5.61 5.96
CA ASN A 344 -10.22 -7.01 6.29
C ASN A 344 -10.43 -7.34 7.78
N SER A 345 -11.01 -6.44 8.55
CA SER A 345 -11.25 -6.60 9.98
C SER A 345 -12.73 -6.42 10.34
N SER A 346 -13.09 -6.68 11.59
CA SER A 346 -14.43 -6.41 12.12
C SER A 346 -14.77 -4.90 12.18
N LEU A 347 -13.81 -4.03 11.94
CA LEU A 347 -13.95 -2.57 11.94
C LEU A 347 -14.37 -2.00 10.58
N ASP A 348 -14.58 -2.82 9.55
CA ASP A 348 -14.96 -2.40 8.19
C ASP A 348 -16.14 -1.43 8.15
N LYS A 349 -17.13 -1.67 9.00
CA LYS A 349 -18.35 -0.85 9.08
C LYS A 349 -18.35 0.18 10.21
N ALA A 350 -17.27 0.24 10.99
CA ALA A 350 -17.20 1.19 12.10
C ALA A 350 -16.99 2.62 11.59
N PRO A 351 -17.71 3.63 12.13
CA PRO A 351 -17.55 5.01 11.72
C PRO A 351 -16.11 5.50 11.93
N CYS A 352 -15.56 6.12 10.88
CA CYS A 352 -14.22 6.72 10.90
C CYS A 352 -14.35 8.18 10.43
N ALA A 353 -14.21 9.11 11.35
CA ALA A 353 -14.33 10.53 11.04
C ALA A 353 -13.31 10.98 9.99
N PRO A 354 -13.69 11.89 9.08
CA PRO A 354 -12.79 12.46 8.09
C PRO A 354 -11.48 12.97 8.69
N GLY A 355 -10.39 12.72 8.00
CA GLY A 355 -9.05 13.11 8.45
C GLY A 355 -8.35 12.13 9.40
N THR A 356 -9.04 11.16 10.01
CA THR A 356 -8.44 10.22 10.97
C THR A 356 -7.33 9.37 10.34
N LEU A 357 -7.63 8.64 9.28
CA LEU A 357 -6.64 7.81 8.59
C LEU A 357 -5.52 8.65 7.97
N ARG A 358 -5.87 9.82 7.43
CA ARG A 358 -4.87 10.74 6.87
C ARG A 358 -3.91 11.24 7.94
N MET A 359 -4.40 11.63 9.11
CA MET A 359 -3.57 12.07 10.23
C MET A 359 -2.64 10.96 10.71
N MET A 360 -3.14 9.73 10.85
CA MET A 360 -2.30 8.59 11.21
C MET A 360 -1.23 8.32 10.15
N SER A 361 -1.58 8.41 8.87
CA SER A 361 -0.65 8.24 7.76
C SER A 361 0.41 9.34 7.73
N GLN A 362 0.03 10.60 7.98
CA GLN A 362 0.97 11.72 8.09
C GLN A 362 1.97 11.47 9.24
N PHE A 363 1.49 11.06 10.40
CA PHE A 363 2.38 10.74 11.53
C PHE A 363 3.35 9.61 11.19
N ALA A 364 2.86 8.52 10.61
CA ALA A 364 3.69 7.39 10.20
C ALA A 364 4.76 7.82 9.18
N VAL A 365 4.39 8.58 8.15
CA VAL A 365 5.31 9.06 7.12
C VAL A 365 6.34 10.04 7.71
N LEU A 366 5.93 10.99 8.55
CA LEU A 366 6.85 11.91 9.24
C LEU A 366 7.90 11.15 10.07
N SER A 367 7.52 10.06 10.72
CA SER A 367 8.45 9.23 11.49
C SER A 367 9.50 8.51 10.64
N ARG A 368 9.22 8.31 9.35
CA ARG A 368 10.05 7.56 8.39
C ARG A 368 10.97 8.45 7.55
N LEU A 369 10.66 9.74 7.48
CA LEU A 369 11.45 10.71 6.75
C LEU A 369 12.64 11.20 7.57
N LYS A 370 13.77 11.42 6.89
CA LYS A 370 14.92 12.14 7.45
C LYS A 370 14.64 13.63 7.43
N ASP A 371 15.10 14.34 8.45
CA ASP A 371 14.99 15.79 8.51
C ASP A 371 15.71 16.42 7.32
N PRO A 372 15.04 17.30 6.56
CA PRO A 372 15.65 17.96 5.42
C PRO A 372 16.52 19.13 5.87
N ASP A 373 17.50 19.50 5.05
CA ASP A 373 18.27 20.70 5.25
C ASP A 373 17.52 21.93 4.72
N ASN A 374 17.41 22.98 5.55
CA ASN A 374 16.81 24.29 5.21
C ASN A 374 15.34 24.27 4.72
N SER A 375 14.58 23.25 5.05
CA SER A 375 13.14 23.20 4.78
C SER A 375 12.38 22.42 5.88
N SER A 376 11.06 22.52 5.88
CA SER A 376 10.21 21.79 6.83
C SER A 376 10.11 20.30 6.46
N ILE A 377 10.19 19.42 7.45
CA ILE A 377 9.90 17.99 7.25
C ILE A 377 8.45 17.76 6.79
N TYR A 378 7.54 18.62 7.22
CA TYR A 378 6.15 18.57 6.77
C TYR A 378 5.99 18.89 5.28
N SER A 379 6.71 19.92 4.80
CA SER A 379 6.75 20.27 3.37
C SER A 379 7.38 19.15 2.55
N LYS A 380 8.44 18.53 3.07
CA LYS A 380 9.02 17.32 2.45
C LYS A 380 7.99 16.21 2.30
N MET A 381 7.22 15.90 3.36
CA MET A 381 6.15 14.89 3.33
C MET A 381 5.11 15.19 2.24
N LEU A 382 4.66 16.43 2.13
CA LEU A 382 3.69 16.84 1.11
C LEU A 382 4.25 16.71 -0.32
N VAL A 383 5.51 17.07 -0.53
CA VAL A 383 6.19 16.90 -1.83
C VAL A 383 6.31 15.41 -2.20
N TYR A 384 6.60 14.54 -1.23
CA TYR A 384 6.59 13.08 -1.46
C TYR A 384 5.21 12.56 -1.85
N ASP A 385 4.15 13.15 -1.33
CA ASP A 385 2.76 12.83 -1.71
C ASP A 385 2.33 13.46 -3.04
N GLY A 386 3.21 14.24 -3.68
CA GLY A 386 3.02 14.85 -4.99
C GLY A 386 2.35 16.23 -4.95
N ASP A 387 2.30 16.91 -3.81
CA ASP A 387 1.79 18.26 -3.71
C ASP A 387 2.74 19.28 -4.35
N ASN A 388 2.18 20.37 -4.88
CA ASN A 388 2.94 21.50 -5.39
C ASN A 388 2.98 22.61 -4.34
N LEU A 389 4.16 22.87 -3.77
CA LEU A 389 4.33 23.86 -2.71
C LEU A 389 5.02 25.15 -3.19
N LYS A 390 5.24 25.34 -4.50
CA LYS A 390 5.99 26.50 -5.04
C LYS A 390 5.41 27.85 -4.60
N ASP A 391 4.09 27.93 -4.50
CA ASP A 391 3.40 29.18 -4.16
C ASP A 391 3.14 29.33 -2.66
N THR A 392 3.18 28.24 -1.90
CA THR A 392 2.81 28.21 -0.47
C THR A 392 4.01 28.11 0.47
N ASP A 393 5.08 27.47 0.04
CA ASP A 393 6.34 27.36 0.80
C ASP A 393 7.57 27.53 -0.12
N PRO A 394 8.13 28.73 -0.19
CA PRO A 394 9.30 29.01 -1.02
C PRO A 394 10.56 28.22 -0.62
N LYS A 395 10.60 27.64 0.59
CA LYS A 395 11.73 26.84 1.07
C LYS A 395 11.57 25.35 0.71
N ALA A 396 10.40 24.94 0.22
CA ALA A 396 10.19 23.57 -0.21
C ALA A 396 11.05 23.26 -1.44
N LYS A 397 11.75 22.12 -1.37
CA LYS A 397 12.60 21.61 -2.46
C LYS A 397 11.79 20.68 -3.38
N SER A 398 12.33 20.38 -4.54
CA SER A 398 11.76 19.34 -5.41
C SER A 398 11.93 17.95 -4.81
N LEU A 399 11.12 16.98 -5.27
CA LEU A 399 11.22 15.59 -4.81
C LEU A 399 12.63 15.02 -5.03
N HIS A 400 13.22 15.31 -6.20
CA HIS A 400 14.57 14.83 -6.55
C HIS A 400 15.63 15.32 -5.56
N GLU A 401 15.60 16.61 -5.22
CA GLU A 401 16.55 17.17 -4.25
C GLU A 401 16.38 16.56 -2.85
N TYR A 402 15.14 16.27 -2.42
CA TYR A 402 14.90 15.60 -1.15
C TYR A 402 15.39 14.15 -1.15
N VAL A 403 15.18 13.41 -2.23
CA VAL A 403 15.63 12.02 -2.38
C VAL A 403 17.16 11.95 -2.42
N ASP A 404 17.82 12.82 -3.16
CA ASP A 404 19.28 12.87 -3.24
C ASP A 404 19.91 13.18 -1.88
N TYR A 405 19.35 14.14 -1.14
CA TYR A 405 19.82 14.48 0.19
C TYR A 405 19.61 13.34 1.20
N ALA A 406 18.46 12.69 1.17
CA ALA A 406 18.12 11.62 2.10
C ALA A 406 18.92 10.34 1.85
N GLY A 407 19.27 10.08 0.59
CA GLY A 407 20.00 8.90 0.15
C GLY A 407 19.14 7.62 0.15
N VAL A 408 19.82 6.50 -0.05
CA VAL A 408 19.19 5.19 -0.32
C VAL A 408 18.53 4.51 0.88
N ASP A 409 18.65 5.07 2.07
CA ASP A 409 18.14 4.47 3.32
C ASP A 409 16.89 5.19 3.87
N GLU A 410 16.31 6.12 3.12
CA GLU A 410 15.07 6.76 3.52
C GLU A 410 13.90 5.76 3.50
N GLY A 411 13.07 5.81 4.53
CA GLY A 411 11.99 4.83 4.71
C GLY A 411 12.42 3.48 5.29
N MET A 412 13.72 3.30 5.60
CA MET A 412 14.20 2.07 6.23
C MET A 412 14.01 2.06 7.76
N ASN A 413 13.72 3.22 8.35
CA ASN A 413 13.48 3.42 9.77
C ASN A 413 12.14 4.12 10.00
N GLY A 414 11.68 4.20 11.26
CA GLY A 414 10.45 4.84 11.66
C GLY A 414 9.37 3.87 12.09
N LEU A 415 8.14 4.35 12.23
CA LEU A 415 7.03 3.55 12.73
C LEU A 415 6.50 2.58 11.67
N SER A 416 6.36 1.31 12.07
CA SER A 416 5.84 0.28 11.18
C SER A 416 4.33 0.44 10.94
N THR A 417 3.87 -0.07 9.80
CA THR A 417 2.43 -0.16 9.48
C THR A 417 1.66 -0.97 10.54
N ARG A 418 2.29 -2.00 11.13
CA ARG A 418 1.69 -2.79 12.23
C ARG A 418 1.48 -1.94 13.49
N PHE A 419 2.47 -1.12 13.84
CA PHE A 419 2.36 -0.21 14.98
C PHE A 419 1.26 0.82 14.76
N ALA A 420 1.20 1.42 13.58
CA ALA A 420 0.16 2.36 13.21
C ALA A 420 -1.25 1.74 13.27
N PHE A 421 -1.41 0.51 12.79
CA PHE A 421 -2.68 -0.20 12.85
C PHE A 421 -3.08 -0.58 14.30
N LYS A 422 -2.11 -0.93 15.16
CA LYS A 422 -2.33 -1.11 16.61
C LYS A 422 -2.87 0.16 17.26
N ILE A 423 -2.35 1.33 16.87
CA ILE A 423 -2.87 2.64 17.34
C ILE A 423 -4.29 2.84 16.84
N LEU A 424 -4.56 2.68 15.55
CA LEU A 424 -5.91 2.81 14.98
C LEU A 424 -6.91 1.89 15.69
N SER A 425 -6.55 0.64 15.95
CA SER A 425 -7.40 -0.29 16.71
C SER A 425 -7.76 0.24 18.11
N LYS A 426 -6.79 0.87 18.80
CA LYS A 426 -7.04 1.52 20.09
C LYS A 426 -7.94 2.76 19.97
N VAL A 427 -7.79 3.52 18.89
CA VAL A 427 -8.61 4.72 18.62
C VAL A 427 -10.07 4.33 18.38
N PHE A 428 -10.32 3.28 17.59
CA PHE A 428 -11.69 2.79 17.36
C PHE A 428 -12.38 2.31 18.65
N ASN A 429 -11.62 1.78 19.59
CA ASN A 429 -12.11 1.26 20.86
C ASN A 429 -11.81 2.20 22.04
N PHE A 430 -11.51 3.47 21.78
CA PHE A 430 -11.19 4.44 22.83
C PHE A 430 -12.41 4.80 23.68
N ASP A 431 -13.56 4.94 23.06
CA ASP A 431 -14.84 5.22 23.73
C ASP A 431 -15.55 3.89 24.05
N ASN A 432 -15.86 3.69 25.31
CA ASN A 432 -16.54 2.47 25.78
C ASN A 432 -17.99 2.33 25.28
N THR A 433 -18.58 3.40 24.73
CA THR A 433 -19.99 3.42 24.32
C THR A 433 -20.20 3.44 22.82
N GLU A 434 -19.14 3.69 22.03
CA GLU A 434 -19.19 3.75 20.57
C GLU A 434 -17.87 3.26 19.97
N VAL A 435 -17.93 2.23 19.14
CA VAL A 435 -16.77 1.78 18.34
C VAL A 435 -16.66 2.70 17.13
N ALA A 436 -15.83 3.73 17.23
CA ALA A 436 -15.66 4.74 16.19
C ALA A 436 -14.32 5.46 16.33
N ALA A 437 -13.71 5.85 15.23
CA ALA A 437 -12.45 6.57 15.23
C ALA A 437 -12.62 8.04 14.88
N ASN A 438 -11.84 8.91 15.51
CA ASN A 438 -11.77 10.34 15.20
C ASN A 438 -10.37 10.90 15.49
N PRO A 439 -9.99 12.03 14.88
CA PRO A 439 -8.67 12.61 15.03
C PRO A 439 -8.31 13.07 16.44
N VAL A 440 -9.27 13.50 17.23
CA VAL A 440 -9.02 13.93 18.63
C VAL A 440 -8.61 12.74 19.50
N HIS A 441 -9.35 11.63 19.42
CA HIS A 441 -8.96 10.39 20.10
C HIS A 441 -7.62 9.87 19.58
N LEU A 442 -7.37 10.03 18.26
CA LEU A 442 -6.09 9.66 17.67
C LEU A 442 -4.92 10.44 18.30
N LEU A 443 -5.04 11.76 18.44
CA LEU A 443 -4.00 12.58 19.09
C LEU A 443 -3.72 12.11 20.52
N TYR A 444 -4.74 11.86 21.33
CA TYR A 444 -4.58 11.34 22.69
C TYR A 444 -3.91 9.97 22.73
N VAL A 445 -4.37 9.05 21.89
CA VAL A 445 -3.80 7.69 21.86
C VAL A 445 -2.36 7.72 21.37
N LEU A 446 -2.03 8.58 20.40
CA LEU A 446 -0.65 8.76 19.93
C LEU A 446 0.27 9.24 21.06
N GLU A 447 -0.08 10.32 21.74
CA GLU A 447 0.72 10.84 22.86
C GLU A 447 0.96 9.75 23.91
N GLN A 448 -0.10 9.12 24.40
CA GLN A 448 0.00 8.05 25.40
C GLN A 448 0.84 6.86 24.92
N GLN A 449 0.75 6.50 23.64
CA GLN A 449 1.47 5.35 23.12
C GLN A 449 2.96 5.66 22.93
N ILE A 450 3.30 6.88 22.48
CA ILE A 450 4.70 7.30 22.35
C ILE A 450 5.41 7.31 23.71
N GLU A 451 4.77 7.85 24.76
CA GLU A 451 5.30 7.83 26.13
C GLU A 451 5.50 6.40 26.68
N ARG A 452 4.61 5.47 26.32
CA ARG A 452 4.68 4.07 26.81
C ARG A 452 5.71 3.21 26.11
N GLU A 453 6.05 3.49 24.86
CA GLU A 453 6.95 2.64 24.05
C GLU A 453 8.45 2.85 24.40
N GLN A 454 8.78 3.76 25.32
CA GLN A 454 10.15 4.02 25.80
C GLN A 454 11.16 4.24 24.64
N PHE A 455 10.78 5.07 23.69
CA PHE A 455 11.70 5.49 22.63
C PHE A 455 12.91 6.23 23.21
N PRO A 456 14.05 6.29 22.47
CA PRO A 456 15.14 7.20 22.85
C PRO A 456 14.61 8.62 23.03
N PRO A 457 15.09 9.38 24.05
CA PRO A 457 14.52 10.69 24.40
C PRO A 457 14.42 11.69 23.23
N GLU A 458 15.40 11.70 22.33
CA GLU A 458 15.39 12.55 21.13
C GLU A 458 14.27 12.14 20.16
N THR A 459 14.05 10.84 19.99
CA THR A 459 13.00 10.31 19.13
C THR A 459 11.62 10.58 19.70
N GLU A 460 11.45 10.38 21.00
CA GLU A 460 10.21 10.67 21.70
C GLU A 460 9.85 12.15 21.59
N GLN A 461 10.78 13.06 21.87
CA GLN A 461 10.58 14.49 21.76
C GLN A 461 10.23 14.90 20.32
N ARG A 462 10.90 14.33 19.33
CA ARG A 462 10.61 14.56 17.90
C ARG A 462 9.20 14.10 17.54
N TYR A 463 8.76 12.93 17.98
CA TYR A 463 7.41 12.43 17.69
C TYR A 463 6.33 13.27 18.38
N LEU A 464 6.56 13.69 19.62
CA LEU A 464 5.64 14.60 20.33
C LEU A 464 5.55 15.97 19.66
N SER A 465 6.65 16.50 19.10
CA SER A 465 6.61 17.75 18.33
C SER A 465 5.77 17.58 17.04
N TYR A 466 5.87 16.44 16.34
CA TYR A 466 5.03 16.17 15.18
C TYR A 466 3.53 16.18 15.52
N ILE A 467 3.16 15.59 16.66
CA ILE A 467 1.77 15.57 17.11
C ILE A 467 1.28 16.99 17.41
N LYS A 468 2.04 17.76 18.19
CA LYS A 468 1.62 19.08 18.69
C LYS A 468 1.73 20.19 17.65
N GLU A 469 2.86 20.28 16.95
CA GLU A 469 3.17 21.41 16.07
C GLU A 469 2.65 21.22 14.63
N HIS A 470 2.57 19.97 14.17
CA HIS A 470 2.14 19.70 12.79
C HIS A 470 0.71 19.15 12.70
N LEU A 471 0.40 18.07 13.44
CA LEU A 471 -0.89 17.40 13.26
C LEU A 471 -2.03 18.15 13.96
N ALA A 472 -1.88 18.48 15.24
CA ALA A 472 -2.92 19.11 16.01
C ALA A 472 -3.30 20.50 15.45
N GLN A 473 -2.30 21.35 15.16
CA GLN A 473 -2.55 22.69 14.61
C GLN A 473 -3.29 22.64 13.27
N ARG A 474 -2.83 21.78 12.36
CA ARG A 474 -3.46 21.64 11.03
C ARG A 474 -4.85 21.01 11.10
N TYR A 475 -5.07 20.17 12.10
CA TYR A 475 -6.41 19.63 12.32
C TYR A 475 -7.37 20.68 12.86
N VAL A 476 -6.91 21.64 13.68
CA VAL A 476 -7.72 22.80 14.08
C VAL A 476 -8.20 23.58 12.85
N ASP A 477 -7.31 23.85 11.90
CA ASP A 477 -7.68 24.53 10.67
C ASP A 477 -8.63 23.71 9.80
N PHE A 478 -8.41 22.41 9.70
CA PHE A 478 -9.29 21.51 8.95
C PHE A 478 -10.69 21.43 9.55
N ILE A 479 -10.79 21.12 10.84
CA ILE A 479 -12.09 21.01 11.50
C ILE A 479 -12.81 22.35 11.59
N GLY A 480 -12.06 23.44 11.72
CA GLY A 480 -12.62 24.79 11.68
C GLY A 480 -13.31 25.06 10.34
N LYS A 481 -12.70 24.71 9.22
CA LYS A 481 -13.30 24.81 7.88
C LYS A 481 -14.53 23.90 7.72
N GLU A 482 -14.46 22.67 8.22
CA GLU A 482 -15.59 21.72 8.18
C GLU A 482 -16.79 22.26 8.96
N ILE A 483 -16.56 22.76 10.18
CA ILE A 483 -17.58 23.39 11.03
C ILE A 483 -18.16 24.62 10.33
N GLN A 484 -17.31 25.49 9.78
CA GLN A 484 -17.72 26.69 9.07
C GLN A 484 -18.59 26.35 7.85
N THR A 485 -18.17 25.37 7.05
CA THR A 485 -18.93 24.95 5.87
C THR A 485 -20.28 24.37 6.25
N ALA A 486 -20.33 23.47 7.23
CA ALA A 486 -21.59 22.89 7.71
C ALA A 486 -22.53 23.94 8.32
N TYR A 487 -21.98 24.93 9.02
CA TYR A 487 -22.74 26.05 9.56
C TYR A 487 -23.36 26.92 8.45
N LEU A 488 -22.55 27.28 7.43
CA LEU A 488 -23.03 28.05 6.27
C LEU A 488 -24.12 27.33 5.49
N GLU A 489 -23.96 26.03 5.30
CA GLU A 489 -24.99 25.20 4.65
C GLU A 489 -26.30 25.13 5.45
N SER A 490 -26.22 25.11 6.78
CA SER A 490 -27.38 25.14 7.68
C SER A 490 -28.10 26.50 7.68
N TYR A 491 -27.38 27.56 7.34
CA TYR A 491 -27.90 28.94 7.29
C TYR A 491 -28.12 29.44 5.86
N SER A 492 -28.29 28.55 4.89
CA SER A 492 -28.43 28.91 3.48
C SER A 492 -29.60 29.88 3.24
N GLU A 493 -30.75 29.68 3.93
CA GLU A 493 -31.88 30.58 3.85
C GLU A 493 -31.59 31.95 4.49
N TYR A 494 -30.87 31.97 5.60
CA TYR A 494 -30.46 33.22 6.26
C TYR A 494 -29.48 34.00 5.40
N GLY A 495 -28.51 33.33 4.80
CA GLY A 495 -27.57 33.92 3.83
C GLY A 495 -28.29 34.48 2.60
N GLN A 496 -29.34 33.80 2.12
CA GLN A 496 -30.17 34.29 1.01
C GLN A 496 -30.97 35.54 1.43
N ASN A 497 -31.53 35.54 2.62
CA ASN A 497 -32.27 36.71 3.14
C ASN A 497 -31.37 37.94 3.30
N ILE A 498 -30.12 37.74 3.79
CA ILE A 498 -29.12 38.83 3.85
C ILE A 498 -28.80 39.33 2.45
N PHE A 499 -28.59 38.41 1.48
CA PHE A 499 -28.31 38.77 0.10
C PHE A 499 -29.45 39.56 -0.54
N ASP A 500 -30.65 39.08 -0.41
CA ASP A 500 -31.83 39.70 -1.00
C ASP A 500 -32.09 41.12 -0.39
N ARG A 501 -31.93 41.24 0.92
CA ARG A 501 -32.05 42.55 1.62
C ARG A 501 -30.88 43.47 1.22
N TYR A 502 -29.66 42.96 1.12
CA TYR A 502 -28.52 43.76 0.70
C TYR A 502 -28.68 44.27 -0.74
N VAL A 503 -29.08 43.42 -1.66
CA VAL A 503 -29.33 43.80 -3.06
C VAL A 503 -30.41 44.88 -3.13
N THR A 504 -31.52 44.73 -2.37
CA THR A 504 -32.59 45.70 -2.34
C THR A 504 -32.11 47.04 -1.77
N PHE A 505 -31.43 47.04 -0.64
CA PHE A 505 -30.95 48.28 -0.01
C PHE A 505 -29.87 48.95 -0.85
N ALA A 506 -28.98 48.20 -1.49
CA ALA A 506 -27.95 48.75 -2.36
C ALA A 506 -28.54 49.35 -3.63
N ASP A 507 -29.59 48.75 -4.22
CA ASP A 507 -30.27 49.26 -5.40
C ASP A 507 -30.98 50.62 -5.10
N PHE A 508 -31.74 50.71 -4.01
CA PHE A 508 -32.38 51.94 -3.57
C PHE A 508 -31.36 53.05 -3.21
N TRP A 509 -30.23 52.65 -2.57
CA TRP A 509 -29.17 53.59 -2.24
C TRP A 509 -28.44 54.14 -3.52
N ILE A 510 -28.26 53.31 -4.53
CA ILE A 510 -27.66 53.72 -5.81
C ILE A 510 -28.59 54.67 -6.58
N GLN A 511 -29.90 54.39 -6.53
CA GLN A 511 -30.92 55.21 -7.21
C GLN A 511 -31.30 56.50 -6.45
N ASP A 512 -30.73 56.73 -5.28
CA ASP A 512 -31.02 57.84 -4.39
C ASP A 512 -32.52 57.94 -4.00
N GLN A 513 -33.13 56.77 -3.71
CA GLN A 513 -34.53 56.64 -3.36
C GLN A 513 -34.69 56.11 -1.93
N GLU A 514 -35.79 56.51 -1.27
CA GLU A 514 -36.16 55.95 0.02
C GLU A 514 -36.78 54.56 -0.17
N PHE A 515 -36.39 53.63 0.69
CA PHE A 515 -37.01 52.31 0.75
C PHE A 515 -38.01 52.23 1.88
N ARG A 516 -39.22 51.81 1.59
CA ARG A 516 -40.23 51.49 2.61
C ARG A 516 -40.45 49.99 2.66
N ASP A 517 -40.16 49.42 3.81
CA ASP A 517 -40.30 47.98 4.03
C ASP A 517 -41.78 47.60 3.94
N PRO A 518 -42.21 46.71 3.04
CA PRO A 518 -43.58 46.31 2.85
C PRO A 518 -44.15 45.54 4.05
N ASP A 519 -43.32 44.86 4.82
CA ASP A 519 -43.73 44.00 5.92
C ASP A 519 -43.82 44.76 7.26
N THR A 520 -42.86 45.64 7.55
CA THR A 520 -42.79 46.41 8.79
C THR A 520 -43.34 47.82 8.68
N GLY A 521 -43.41 48.38 7.45
CA GLY A 521 -43.84 49.75 7.21
C GLY A 521 -42.75 50.79 7.53
N GLU A 522 -41.58 50.41 7.96
CA GLU A 522 -40.44 51.30 8.24
C GLU A 522 -39.90 51.93 6.97
N SER A 523 -39.52 53.21 7.04
CA SER A 523 -38.91 53.95 5.94
C SER A 523 -37.43 54.16 6.22
N PHE A 524 -36.63 53.81 5.23
CA PHE A 524 -35.18 53.95 5.26
C PHE A 524 -34.76 55.01 4.26
N ASP A 525 -34.22 56.10 4.77
CA ASP A 525 -33.58 57.13 3.95
C ASP A 525 -32.15 56.69 3.53
N ARG A 526 -31.48 57.49 2.73
CA ARG A 526 -30.16 57.16 2.19
C ARG A 526 -29.10 56.93 3.28
N GLU A 527 -29.15 57.66 4.39
CA GLU A 527 -28.18 57.52 5.49
C GLU A 527 -28.46 56.23 6.27
N SER A 528 -29.71 55.94 6.53
CA SER A 528 -30.15 54.69 7.17
C SER A 528 -29.81 53.47 6.30
N LEU A 529 -30.03 53.51 4.98
CA LEU A 529 -29.63 52.49 4.03
C LEU A 529 -28.11 52.27 4.03
N ASN A 530 -27.35 53.38 4.06
CA ASN A 530 -25.90 53.30 4.13
C ASN A 530 -25.42 52.63 5.43
N ALA A 531 -26.04 52.98 6.56
CA ALA A 531 -25.70 52.38 7.85
C ALA A 531 -25.97 50.87 7.89
N GLU A 532 -27.07 50.41 7.29
CA GLU A 532 -27.39 48.97 7.19
C GLU A 532 -26.43 48.21 6.27
N LEU A 533 -26.06 48.79 5.13
CA LEU A 533 -25.11 48.20 4.21
C LEU A 533 -23.69 48.11 4.83
N GLU A 534 -23.29 49.17 5.55
CA GLU A 534 -21.99 49.20 6.25
C GLU A 534 -21.84 48.12 7.33
N LYS A 535 -22.95 47.66 7.95
CA LYS A 535 -22.95 46.55 8.91
C LYS A 535 -22.49 45.24 8.28
N ILE A 536 -22.58 45.12 6.95
CA ILE A 536 -22.15 43.97 6.19
C ILE A 536 -20.75 44.20 5.61
N GLU A 537 -20.49 45.41 5.10
CA GLU A 537 -19.29 45.77 4.36
C GLU A 537 -18.06 45.99 5.26
N LYS A 538 -18.22 46.63 6.43
CA LYS A 538 -17.12 46.95 7.37
C LYS A 538 -16.44 45.69 7.92
N PRO A 539 -17.15 44.67 8.41
CA PRO A 539 -16.53 43.44 8.89
C PRO A 539 -15.75 42.70 7.78
N ALA A 540 -16.19 42.84 6.53
CA ALA A 540 -15.57 42.23 5.38
C ALA A 540 -14.32 42.98 4.86
N GLY A 541 -14.10 44.23 5.36
CA GLY A 541 -12.94 45.03 4.94
C GLY A 541 -13.07 45.59 3.52
N ILE A 542 -14.28 45.94 3.08
CA ILE A 542 -14.50 46.50 1.74
C ILE A 542 -13.93 47.91 1.67
N SER A 543 -12.91 48.12 0.84
CA SER A 543 -12.21 49.40 0.68
C SER A 543 -12.98 50.42 -0.18
N ASN A 544 -13.79 49.95 -1.12
CA ASN A 544 -14.62 50.81 -1.99
C ASN A 544 -16.10 50.32 -1.99
N PRO A 545 -16.91 50.77 -1.01
CA PRO A 545 -18.29 50.32 -0.90
C PRO A 545 -19.16 50.65 -2.12
N LYS A 546 -18.95 51.80 -2.76
CA LYS A 546 -19.76 52.24 -3.90
C LYS A 546 -19.60 51.34 -5.10
N ASP A 547 -18.36 50.96 -5.45
CA ASP A 547 -18.12 50.06 -6.59
C ASP A 547 -18.60 48.64 -6.28
N PHE A 548 -18.41 48.20 -5.04
CA PHE A 548 -18.90 46.90 -4.59
C PHE A 548 -20.42 46.79 -4.70
N ARG A 549 -21.18 47.80 -4.21
CA ARG A 549 -22.65 47.86 -4.31
C ARG A 549 -23.11 47.79 -5.76
N ASN A 550 -22.51 48.62 -6.63
CA ASN A 550 -22.81 48.62 -8.07
C ASN A 550 -22.54 47.24 -8.71
N GLU A 551 -21.44 46.61 -8.37
CA GLU A 551 -21.06 45.29 -8.92
C GLU A 551 -22.10 44.21 -8.52
N ILE A 552 -22.50 44.17 -7.26
CA ILE A 552 -23.48 43.19 -6.74
C ILE A 552 -24.89 43.41 -7.34
N VAL A 553 -25.35 44.65 -7.39
CA VAL A 553 -26.68 44.97 -7.98
C VAL A 553 -26.71 44.62 -9.46
N ASN A 554 -25.65 44.96 -10.23
CA ASN A 554 -25.56 44.60 -11.63
C ASN A 554 -25.52 43.09 -11.85
N PHE A 555 -24.81 42.35 -11.02
CA PHE A 555 -24.78 40.89 -11.06
C PHE A 555 -26.18 40.32 -10.81
N SER A 556 -26.86 40.79 -9.76
CA SER A 556 -28.20 40.33 -9.43
C SER A 556 -29.25 40.66 -10.51
N LEU A 557 -29.20 41.84 -11.11
CA LEU A 557 -30.11 42.24 -12.20
C LEU A 557 -29.93 41.37 -13.44
N ARG A 558 -28.67 41.07 -13.83
CA ARG A 558 -28.37 40.14 -14.95
C ARG A 558 -28.88 38.74 -14.68
N ALA A 559 -28.69 38.23 -13.46
CA ALA A 559 -29.15 36.90 -13.06
C ALA A 559 -30.68 36.82 -12.99
N ARG A 560 -31.38 37.87 -12.51
CA ARG A 560 -32.85 37.94 -12.51
C ARG A 560 -33.43 37.84 -13.93
N ALA A 561 -32.77 38.42 -14.93
CA ALA A 561 -33.20 38.35 -16.31
C ALA A 561 -33.23 36.90 -16.87
N THR A 562 -32.40 36.03 -16.34
CA THR A 562 -32.33 34.60 -16.72
C THR A 562 -33.10 33.67 -15.80
N ASN A 563 -33.47 34.14 -14.57
CA ASN A 563 -33.97 33.30 -13.47
C ASN A 563 -35.43 33.66 -13.07
N ALA A 564 -36.31 33.96 -14.02
CA ALA A 564 -37.72 34.28 -13.80
C ALA A 564 -37.96 35.39 -12.76
N GLY A 565 -37.09 36.39 -12.66
CA GLY A 565 -37.22 37.55 -11.78
C GLY A 565 -36.74 37.32 -10.32
N LYS A 566 -36.27 36.12 -9.98
CA LYS A 566 -35.70 35.82 -8.66
C LYS A 566 -34.20 36.13 -8.58
N ASN A 567 -33.75 36.55 -7.41
CA ASN A 567 -32.31 36.69 -7.16
C ASN A 567 -31.58 35.35 -7.32
N PRO A 568 -30.34 35.36 -7.77
CA PRO A 568 -29.51 34.17 -7.77
C PRO A 568 -29.20 33.71 -6.34
N ALA A 569 -28.77 32.47 -6.17
CA ALA A 569 -28.29 31.98 -4.88
C ALA A 569 -27.12 32.86 -4.41
N TRP A 570 -27.09 33.23 -3.12
CA TRP A 570 -26.05 34.07 -2.53
C TRP A 570 -24.63 33.48 -2.69
N THR A 571 -24.53 32.15 -2.86
CA THR A 571 -23.28 31.41 -3.08
C THR A 571 -22.76 31.51 -4.50
N SER A 572 -23.57 31.98 -5.47
CA SER A 572 -23.19 32.02 -6.91
C SER A 572 -22.23 33.14 -7.26
N TYR A 573 -22.04 34.12 -6.36
CA TYR A 573 -21.08 35.21 -6.56
C TYR A 573 -20.01 35.20 -5.47
N GLU A 574 -18.80 34.77 -5.82
CA GLU A 574 -17.70 34.46 -4.91
C GLU A 574 -17.29 35.63 -4.00
N LYS A 575 -17.25 36.86 -4.54
CA LYS A 575 -16.93 38.05 -3.75
C LYS A 575 -17.95 38.32 -2.65
N PHE A 576 -19.24 38.23 -2.96
CA PHE A 576 -20.29 38.44 -1.96
C PHE A 576 -20.40 37.28 -0.99
N ARG A 577 -20.21 36.06 -1.46
CA ARG A 577 -20.09 34.87 -0.62
C ARG A 577 -19.01 35.08 0.45
N SER A 578 -17.81 35.51 0.06
CA SER A 578 -16.73 35.76 1.01
C SER A 578 -17.04 36.92 2.00
N VAL A 579 -17.87 37.89 1.62
CA VAL A 579 -18.33 38.97 2.49
C VAL A 579 -19.32 38.47 3.54
N ILE A 580 -20.30 37.65 3.14
CA ILE A 580 -21.24 37.01 4.06
C ILE A 580 -20.50 36.07 5.01
N GLU A 581 -19.57 35.24 4.46
CA GLU A 581 -18.75 34.36 5.26
C GLU A 581 -17.96 35.12 6.32
N LYS A 582 -17.26 36.19 5.95
CA LYS A 582 -16.52 37.03 6.91
C LYS A 582 -17.45 37.69 7.95
N LYS A 583 -18.63 38.17 7.56
CA LYS A 583 -19.60 38.73 8.49
C LYS A 583 -20.08 37.69 9.49
N MET A 584 -20.43 36.49 9.01
CA MET A 584 -20.94 35.40 9.87
C MET A 584 -19.85 34.88 10.82
N PHE A 585 -18.58 34.97 10.43
CA PHE A 585 -17.43 34.50 11.24
C PHE A 585 -16.72 35.61 12.02
N SER A 586 -17.05 36.88 11.81
CA SER A 586 -16.48 38.00 12.60
C SER A 586 -16.93 37.94 14.07
N ASN A 587 -18.04 37.29 14.36
CA ASN A 587 -18.53 37.06 15.71
C ASN A 587 -18.48 35.58 16.07
N THR A 588 -17.37 35.15 16.66
CA THR A 588 -17.26 33.79 17.25
C THR A 588 -18.33 33.53 18.31
N GLU A 589 -18.87 34.56 18.91
CA GLU A 589 -19.98 34.51 19.88
C GLU A 589 -21.30 34.05 19.25
N GLU A 590 -21.53 34.30 17.96
CA GLU A 590 -22.72 33.82 17.24
C GLU A 590 -22.65 32.33 16.88
N LEU A 591 -21.44 31.78 16.73
CA LEU A 591 -21.22 30.34 16.50
C LEU A 591 -21.43 29.53 17.80
N LEU A 592 -21.15 30.14 18.96
CA LEU A 592 -21.20 29.46 20.26
C LEU A 592 -22.54 28.80 20.57
N PRO A 593 -23.72 29.43 20.35
CA PRO A 593 -25.00 28.81 20.67
C PRO A 593 -25.30 27.56 19.83
N VAL A 594 -24.86 27.54 18.57
CA VAL A 594 -25.12 26.43 17.63
C VAL A 594 -24.13 25.30 17.81
N ILE A 595 -22.88 25.63 18.10
CA ILE A 595 -21.79 24.64 18.29
C ILE A 595 -21.78 24.13 19.74
N SER A 596 -22.19 24.96 20.74
CA SER A 596 -22.29 24.55 22.13
C SER A 596 -23.57 23.79 22.38
N PHE A 597 -23.47 22.55 22.79
CA PHE A 597 -24.60 21.68 23.18
C PHE A 597 -25.26 22.15 24.47
N ASN A 598 -25.94 23.29 24.43
CA ASN A 598 -26.57 23.88 25.61
C ASN A 598 -28.02 23.38 25.75
N ALA A 599 -28.32 22.65 26.81
CA ALA A 599 -29.64 22.07 27.08
C ALA A 599 -30.76 23.13 27.31
N LYS A 600 -30.46 24.42 27.31
CA LYS A 600 -31.38 25.56 27.54
C LYS A 600 -31.58 26.44 26.29
N ALA A 601 -31.24 25.95 25.10
CA ALA A 601 -31.40 26.71 23.87
C ALA A 601 -32.87 26.95 23.51
N ASN A 602 -33.19 28.13 22.92
CA ASN A 602 -34.48 28.41 22.32
C ASN A 602 -34.79 27.38 21.23
N THR A 603 -36.08 27.19 20.93
CA THR A 603 -36.56 26.21 19.93
C THR A 603 -35.91 26.43 18.55
N GLU A 604 -35.62 27.65 18.18
CA GLU A 604 -34.95 28.02 16.92
C GLU A 604 -33.48 27.61 16.91
N ASP A 605 -32.75 27.86 17.99
CA ASP A 605 -31.34 27.43 18.11
C ASP A 605 -31.21 25.91 18.17
N ALA A 606 -32.19 25.22 18.74
CA ALA A 606 -32.23 23.76 18.76
C ALA A 606 -32.42 23.15 17.36
N ASN A 607 -33.28 23.77 16.53
CA ASN A 607 -33.48 23.34 15.14
C ASN A 607 -32.22 23.59 14.29
N LYS A 608 -31.61 24.78 14.42
CA LYS A 608 -30.38 25.14 13.75
C LYS A 608 -29.22 24.19 14.14
N HIS A 609 -29.15 23.83 15.41
CA HIS A 609 -28.19 22.86 15.91
C HIS A 609 -28.43 21.47 15.31
N ALA A 610 -29.67 21.02 15.22
CA ALA A 610 -30.02 19.73 14.62
C ALA A 610 -29.62 19.68 13.13
N ASP A 611 -29.87 20.75 12.37
CA ASP A 611 -29.48 20.87 10.97
C ASP A 611 -27.93 20.86 10.81
N PHE A 612 -27.24 21.60 11.67
CA PHE A 612 -25.77 21.58 11.68
C PHE A 612 -25.21 20.17 11.93
N VAL A 613 -25.75 19.47 12.95
CA VAL A 613 -25.34 18.09 13.24
C VAL A 613 -25.66 17.16 12.07
N ALA A 614 -26.83 17.32 11.42
CA ALA A 614 -27.20 16.53 10.26
C ALA A 614 -26.19 16.73 9.10
N ARG A 615 -25.78 17.97 8.82
CA ARG A 615 -24.76 18.28 7.80
C ARG A 615 -23.40 17.66 8.12
N MET A 616 -22.98 17.70 9.37
CA MET A 616 -21.74 17.05 9.79
C MET A 616 -21.84 15.52 9.67
N VAL A 617 -23.00 14.93 9.94
CA VAL A 617 -23.25 13.49 9.76
C VAL A 617 -23.19 13.10 8.28
N GLU A 618 -23.74 13.90 7.37
CA GLU A 618 -23.61 13.70 5.92
C GLU A 618 -22.14 13.69 5.46
N LYS A 619 -21.25 14.41 6.15
CA LYS A 619 -19.80 14.41 5.89
C LYS A 619 -19.07 13.21 6.48
N GLY A 620 -19.75 12.31 7.20
CA GLY A 620 -19.19 11.07 7.74
C GLY A 620 -18.83 11.09 9.22
N TYR A 621 -19.30 12.08 9.99
CA TYR A 621 -19.17 12.12 11.45
C TYR A 621 -20.35 11.43 12.13
N THR A 622 -20.16 10.88 13.33
CA THR A 622 -21.30 10.50 14.17
C THR A 622 -21.79 11.71 15.01
N PRO A 623 -23.04 11.76 15.45
CA PRO A 623 -23.52 12.85 16.30
C PRO A 623 -22.67 13.07 17.54
N LYS A 624 -22.17 11.98 18.14
CA LYS A 624 -21.28 12.02 19.29
C LYS A 624 -19.92 12.62 18.96
N GLN A 625 -19.37 12.25 17.79
CA GLN A 625 -18.12 12.83 17.30
C GLN A 625 -18.27 14.32 17.02
N VAL A 626 -19.37 14.77 16.42
CA VAL A 626 -19.61 16.19 16.18
C VAL A 626 -19.52 16.98 17.49
N ARG A 627 -20.19 16.51 18.54
CA ARG A 627 -20.11 17.13 19.86
C ARG A 627 -18.69 17.22 20.40
N LEU A 628 -17.98 16.09 20.41
CA LEU A 628 -16.59 16.00 20.89
C LEU A 628 -15.67 16.97 20.14
N LEU A 629 -15.76 16.99 18.82
CA LEU A 629 -14.91 17.79 17.95
C LEU A 629 -15.19 19.29 18.10
N CYS A 630 -16.45 19.68 18.23
CA CYS A 630 -16.83 21.08 18.49
C CYS A 630 -16.33 21.54 19.87
N GLU A 631 -16.51 20.75 20.92
CA GLU A 631 -16.02 21.06 22.27
C GLU A 631 -14.47 21.17 22.28
N TRP A 632 -13.77 20.26 21.59
CA TRP A 632 -12.32 20.29 21.46
C TRP A 632 -11.84 21.53 20.69
N TYR A 633 -12.46 21.83 19.54
CA TYR A 633 -12.14 23.01 18.73
C TYR A 633 -12.28 24.31 19.50
N LEU A 634 -13.38 24.48 20.24
CA LEU A 634 -13.62 25.67 21.06
C LEU A 634 -12.59 25.81 22.20
N ARG A 635 -12.18 24.69 22.80
CA ARG A 635 -11.17 24.68 23.87
C ARG A 635 -9.80 25.11 23.34
N VAL A 636 -9.36 24.54 22.23
CA VAL A 636 -8.04 24.85 21.65
C VAL A 636 -7.99 26.32 21.20
N ARG A 637 -9.06 26.81 20.56
CA ARG A 637 -9.13 28.20 20.09
C ARG A 637 -9.18 29.24 21.22
N LYS A 638 -9.65 28.89 22.40
CA LYS A 638 -9.59 29.78 23.60
C LYS A 638 -8.20 29.81 24.23
N SER A 639 -7.38 28.79 23.97
CA SER A 639 -6.02 28.66 24.53
C SER A 639 -4.95 29.26 23.60
N SER A 640 -5.28 29.52 22.34
CA SER A 640 -4.45 30.21 21.33
C SER A 640 -4.76 31.71 21.34
#